data_0a32359896816a0d5acce352ae15596e
#
_entry.id   0a32359896816a0d5acce352ae15596e
#
_cell.length_a   1.000
_cell.length_b   1.000
_cell.length_c   1.000
_cell.angle_alpha   90.00
_cell.angle_beta   90.00
_cell.angle_gamma   90.00
#
_symmetry.space_group_name_H-M   'P 1'
#
loop_
_entity.id
_entity.type
_entity.pdbx_description
1 polymer ?
#
loop_
_entity_poly.entity_id
_entity_poly.type
_entity_poly.pdbx_seq_one_letter_code
_entity_poly.pdbx_strand_id
1 'polypeptide(L)'
;VVDTIAADTSGRDHADVVLDVFRTQLWGAGEDLEETIAAYAVHPLTRDLLEGAATARPLIERAGEKDTLPARVLGDIVVRSLGQNTAREFVTHLLTAVAHVRAMAGEAYGFEGKRLPGVETHLWVREVSRIERAVTPIEDGHIFRFADDGHVGLDDSSVWLPAIYCRACGRAGWMTALEPGTEAVMFGGSEIRKASIESPERVRPLIDATNEHRQSLSDGTDASEFDDEDGKRHLTWFHSWTQELTSREPDEKEREEGLSVPVLTYTGLNAEEHAINQVCPSCGEADAIRYIGSRVATLLSVGLSNLFGMPSLDQHEKKTLVFADSVQDAAHRAGFVQSRARAFGIRTLMRRVVGDDAVSVAGLPQLIVNKADAMEDSYRARFELLPPEIAETPRFTPFWSKDADGSARRAATTAVLNRLHLDVALEFGQRAHLPRSLVSTGTLAPAVEADDAVLLEAADEALKALDDTLFDTVELTEDLRLRWMRGLLEQVRERGGINSPLLKSYLADDANSWRLHNRYAKADGVPSFPKGGAPEFPRSGPTLNDVDRGLTPLGSARGRYARWTGKVLGISTHDAATALTGAFRALANAEVLTAVSTETGGTIYAIPPERVILRREDNPRMLLCGTCHAQLGVDERNRELLAGLPCPTPGCPGELRTDKVEGDYYSELYTSTNPRTIVAREHTGLVPKDERLALERAFRGGDGASDAPNAPNVLVATPTLEMGIDIGDLSTVMLASLPTTVASYVQRVGRAGRLTGNSLVLAFVQGRGAILPKLNQPLSVIAGTVAPPAAFLSATEILRRQTTAYLVDTLNLSLIHISEPTRRYAI
;
A
#
# COMPACT_ATOMS: atom_id res chain seq x y z
N VAL A 1 7.96 24.92 -30.11
CA VAL A 1 7.24 25.03 -28.81
C VAL A 1 7.79 24.03 -27.82
N VAL A 2 7.62 22.72 -28.02
CA VAL A 2 8.06 21.68 -27.09
C VAL A 2 9.54 21.77 -26.78
N ASP A 3 10.39 21.84 -27.79
CA ASP A 3 11.83 21.95 -27.63
C ASP A 3 12.24 23.24 -26.91
N THR A 4 11.51 24.33 -27.14
CA THR A 4 11.79 25.65 -26.50
C THR A 4 11.45 25.57 -24.99
N ILE A 5 10.33 24.93 -24.64
CA ILE A 5 9.94 24.75 -23.23
C ILE A 5 10.93 23.81 -22.53
N ALA A 6 11.33 22.71 -23.18
CA ALA A 6 12.28 21.76 -22.63
C ALA A 6 13.70 22.35 -22.41
N ALA A 7 14.08 23.34 -23.23
CA ALA A 7 15.38 24.02 -23.13
C ALA A 7 15.42 25.18 -22.11
N ASP A 8 14.29 25.52 -21.47
CA ASP A 8 14.26 26.63 -20.50
C ASP A 8 14.95 26.23 -19.18
N THR A 9 15.98 27.00 -18.83
CA THR A 9 16.74 26.83 -17.58
C THR A 9 16.59 28.05 -16.65
N SER A 10 15.60 28.92 -16.88
CA SER A 10 15.41 30.17 -16.15
C SER A 10 15.04 30.04 -14.69
N GLY A 11 14.57 28.86 -14.26
CA GLY A 11 14.07 28.61 -12.88
C GLY A 11 12.73 29.28 -12.58
N ARG A 12 12.04 29.83 -13.59
CA ARG A 12 10.67 30.32 -13.49
C ARG A 12 9.68 29.18 -13.27
N ASP A 13 8.46 29.50 -12.83
CA ASP A 13 7.38 28.52 -12.79
C ASP A 13 7.15 27.93 -14.20
N HIS A 14 6.92 26.61 -14.26
CA HIS A 14 6.76 25.91 -15.54
C HIS A 14 5.56 26.43 -16.34
N ALA A 15 4.47 26.78 -15.68
CA ALA A 15 3.29 27.31 -16.35
C ALA A 15 3.53 28.69 -16.97
N ASP A 16 4.34 29.56 -16.32
CA ASP A 16 4.74 30.85 -16.85
C ASP A 16 5.62 30.68 -18.10
N VAL A 17 6.56 29.75 -18.09
CA VAL A 17 7.41 29.44 -19.23
C VAL A 17 6.58 28.94 -20.41
N VAL A 18 5.67 27.98 -20.14
CA VAL A 18 4.76 27.43 -21.15
C VAL A 18 3.92 28.54 -21.78
N LEU A 19 3.30 29.39 -20.97
CA LEU A 19 2.49 30.50 -21.45
C LEU A 19 3.29 31.48 -22.31
N ASP A 20 4.48 31.85 -21.88
CA ASP A 20 5.35 32.78 -22.58
C ASP A 20 5.75 32.25 -23.96
N VAL A 21 6.07 30.96 -24.05
CA VAL A 21 6.41 30.31 -25.31
C VAL A 21 5.20 30.23 -26.23
N PHE A 22 4.00 29.87 -25.71
CA PHE A 22 2.78 29.87 -26.52
C PHE A 22 2.40 31.26 -27.02
N ARG A 23 2.54 32.28 -26.13
CA ARG A 23 2.27 33.64 -26.47
C ARG A 23 3.21 34.17 -27.58
N THR A 24 4.51 33.85 -27.50
CA THR A 24 5.52 34.37 -28.44
C THR A 24 5.58 33.58 -29.74
N GLN A 25 5.40 32.30 -29.73
CA GLN A 25 5.60 31.45 -30.91
C GLN A 25 4.28 31.03 -31.62
N LEU A 26 3.17 30.97 -30.92
CA LEU A 26 1.92 30.45 -31.45
C LEU A 26 0.82 31.51 -31.50
N TRP A 27 0.57 32.22 -30.41
CA TRP A 27 -0.57 33.13 -30.27
C TRP A 27 -0.26 34.55 -30.77
N GLY A 28 1.00 34.93 -30.90
CA GLY A 28 1.42 36.28 -31.24
C GLY A 28 1.30 37.26 -30.10
N ALA A 29 2.13 38.28 -30.11
CA ALA A 29 2.07 39.37 -29.14
C ALA A 29 1.21 40.51 -29.73
N GLY A 30 -0.11 40.40 -29.57
CA GLY A 30 -1.03 41.51 -29.89
C GLY A 30 -0.97 42.62 -28.84
N GLU A 31 -1.40 43.85 -29.22
CA GLU A 31 -1.50 44.95 -28.27
C GLU A 31 -2.58 44.70 -27.21
N ASP A 32 -3.64 43.96 -27.56
CA ASP A 32 -4.69 43.49 -26.67
C ASP A 32 -4.53 41.98 -26.39
N LEU A 33 -3.91 41.71 -25.23
CA LEU A 33 -3.63 40.34 -24.82
C LEU A 33 -4.93 39.55 -24.51
N GLU A 34 -5.96 40.20 -23.92
CA GLU A 34 -7.23 39.57 -23.62
C GLU A 34 -7.91 39.06 -24.90
N GLU A 35 -8.08 39.93 -25.90
CA GLU A 35 -8.67 39.55 -27.18
C GLU A 35 -7.86 38.50 -27.91
N THR A 36 -6.54 38.61 -27.91
CA THR A 36 -5.67 37.63 -28.56
C THR A 36 -5.81 36.26 -27.91
N ILE A 37 -5.69 36.16 -26.59
CA ILE A 37 -5.81 34.90 -25.88
C ILE A 37 -7.23 34.32 -26.01
N ALA A 38 -8.27 35.15 -25.86
CA ALA A 38 -9.65 34.71 -26.03
C ALA A 38 -9.92 34.20 -27.45
N ALA A 39 -9.41 34.88 -28.47
CA ALA A 39 -9.55 34.45 -29.85
C ALA A 39 -8.86 33.12 -30.11
N TYR A 40 -7.64 32.93 -29.62
CA TYR A 40 -6.93 31.67 -29.80
C TYR A 40 -7.43 30.53 -28.92
N ALA A 41 -7.93 30.80 -27.71
CA ALA A 41 -8.56 29.79 -26.86
C ALA A 41 -9.82 29.20 -27.50
N VAL A 42 -10.58 30.00 -28.23
CA VAL A 42 -11.79 29.55 -28.97
C VAL A 42 -11.51 29.25 -30.45
N HIS A 43 -10.30 29.44 -30.92
CA HIS A 43 -9.94 29.22 -32.31
C HIS A 43 -10.22 27.77 -32.71
N PRO A 44 -10.75 27.51 -33.92
CA PRO A 44 -11.03 26.14 -34.38
C PRO A 44 -9.84 25.19 -34.22
N LEU A 45 -8.62 25.66 -34.50
CA LEU A 45 -7.38 24.89 -34.31
C LEU A 45 -7.20 24.44 -32.84
N THR A 46 -7.37 25.34 -31.88
CA THR A 46 -7.23 25.01 -30.46
C THR A 46 -8.34 24.04 -30.04
N ARG A 47 -9.58 24.28 -30.48
CA ARG A 47 -10.69 23.37 -30.22
C ARG A 47 -10.46 21.99 -30.83
N ASP A 48 -10.02 21.92 -32.08
CA ASP A 48 -9.74 20.66 -32.77
C ASP A 48 -8.59 19.89 -32.10
N LEU A 49 -7.57 20.60 -31.62
CA LEU A 49 -6.47 20.00 -30.82
C LEU A 49 -6.98 19.47 -29.46
N LEU A 50 -7.86 20.22 -28.80
CA LEU A 50 -8.46 19.79 -27.53
C LEU A 50 -9.44 18.61 -27.72
N GLU A 51 -10.25 18.63 -28.77
CA GLU A 51 -11.12 17.50 -29.13
C GLU A 51 -10.30 16.28 -29.54
N GLY A 52 -9.22 16.48 -30.27
CA GLY A 52 -8.23 15.46 -30.59
C GLY A 52 -7.57 14.87 -29.33
N ALA A 53 -7.22 15.72 -28.37
CA ALA A 53 -6.67 15.28 -27.08
C ALA A 53 -7.66 14.54 -26.20
N ALA A 54 -8.93 14.97 -26.16
CA ALA A 54 -10.00 14.30 -25.43
C ALA A 54 -10.27 12.88 -25.95
N THR A 55 -9.99 12.65 -27.22
CA THR A 55 -10.05 11.33 -27.87
C THR A 55 -8.66 10.68 -27.99
N ALA A 56 -7.64 11.21 -27.31
CA ALA A 56 -6.22 10.92 -27.54
C ALA A 56 -5.83 9.45 -27.36
N ARG A 57 -6.50 8.67 -26.52
CA ARG A 57 -6.25 7.24 -26.42
C ARG A 57 -6.57 6.50 -27.72
N PRO A 58 -7.74 6.70 -28.34
CA PRO A 58 -8.00 6.22 -29.68
C PRO A 58 -7.08 6.82 -30.76
N LEU A 59 -6.65 8.07 -30.61
CA LEU A 59 -5.72 8.72 -31.56
C LEU A 59 -4.30 8.13 -31.48
N ILE A 60 -3.83 7.84 -30.29
CA ILE A 60 -2.52 7.20 -30.08
C ILE A 60 -2.52 5.77 -30.59
N GLU A 61 -3.58 5.01 -30.36
CA GLU A 61 -3.76 3.66 -30.92
C GLU A 61 -3.95 3.68 -32.44
N ARG A 62 -4.72 4.64 -32.96
CA ARG A 62 -4.98 4.82 -34.40
C ARG A 62 -3.80 5.37 -35.19
N ALA A 63 -2.90 6.15 -34.58
CA ALA A 63 -1.67 6.58 -35.25
C ALA A 63 -0.72 5.42 -35.58
N GLY A 64 -0.90 4.26 -34.90
CA GLY A 64 -0.22 3.00 -35.28
C GLY A 64 -0.93 2.18 -36.35
N GLU A 65 -2.22 2.44 -36.63
CA GLU A 65 -2.98 1.73 -37.65
C GLU A 65 -2.88 2.50 -38.98
N LYS A 66 -2.23 1.88 -39.95
CA LYS A 66 -2.14 2.45 -41.30
C LYS A 66 -3.49 2.47 -42.01
N ASP A 67 -3.89 3.63 -42.46
CA ASP A 67 -4.68 3.90 -43.69
C ASP A 67 -6.21 3.95 -43.72
N THR A 68 -6.98 3.99 -42.64
CA THR A 68 -8.45 3.92 -42.81
C THR A 68 -9.31 5.07 -42.26
N LEU A 69 -8.75 6.15 -41.75
CA LEU A 69 -9.57 7.28 -41.25
C LEU A 69 -9.43 8.55 -42.07
N PRO A 70 -10.55 9.16 -42.49
CA PRO A 70 -10.45 10.47 -43.11
C PRO A 70 -9.93 11.46 -42.06
N ALA A 71 -8.86 12.17 -42.40
CA ALA A 71 -8.29 13.23 -41.57
C ALA A 71 -9.33 14.39 -41.49
N ARG A 72 -10.22 14.34 -40.52
CA ARG A 72 -11.26 15.34 -40.32
C ARG A 72 -10.96 16.29 -39.17
N VAL A 73 -9.98 15.99 -38.33
CA VAL A 73 -9.62 16.80 -37.19
C VAL A 73 -8.18 17.26 -37.32
N LEU A 74 -7.94 18.54 -37.18
CA LEU A 74 -6.63 19.13 -37.29
C LEU A 74 -5.63 18.54 -36.30
N GLY A 75 -6.13 18.08 -35.13
CA GLY A 75 -5.38 17.33 -34.14
C GLY A 75 -4.78 16.01 -34.69
N ASP A 76 -5.49 15.29 -35.56
CA ASP A 76 -4.96 14.10 -36.21
C ASP A 76 -3.78 14.44 -37.14
N ILE A 77 -3.82 15.59 -37.79
CA ILE A 77 -2.74 16.06 -38.64
C ILE A 77 -1.52 16.43 -37.81
N VAL A 78 -1.71 17.11 -36.70
CA VAL A 78 -0.63 17.50 -35.77
C VAL A 78 0.04 16.25 -35.18
N VAL A 79 -0.74 15.26 -34.70
CA VAL A 79 -0.19 14.00 -34.17
C VAL A 79 0.59 13.23 -35.24
N ARG A 80 0.10 13.16 -36.46
CA ARG A 80 0.81 12.49 -37.57
C ARG A 80 2.09 13.22 -37.97
N SER A 81 2.12 14.52 -37.89
CA SER A 81 3.30 15.31 -38.30
C SER A 81 4.38 15.40 -37.22
N LEU A 82 4.00 15.40 -35.93
CA LEU A 82 4.92 15.56 -34.81
C LEU A 82 5.42 14.25 -34.21
N GLY A 83 4.73 13.12 -34.45
CA GLY A 83 4.91 11.87 -33.72
C GLY A 83 4.19 11.87 -32.36
N GLN A 84 4.01 10.67 -31.76
CA GLN A 84 3.15 10.47 -30.60
C GLN A 84 3.61 11.22 -29.33
N ASN A 85 4.90 11.16 -29.00
CA ASN A 85 5.41 11.75 -27.76
C ASN A 85 5.35 13.28 -27.82
N THR A 86 5.87 13.87 -28.90
CA THR A 86 5.89 15.32 -29.09
C THR A 86 4.47 15.90 -29.15
N ALA A 87 3.53 15.21 -29.80
CA ALA A 87 2.14 15.61 -29.85
C ALA A 87 1.47 15.59 -28.45
N ARG A 88 1.77 14.57 -27.63
CA ARG A 88 1.29 14.50 -26.24
C ARG A 88 1.82 15.66 -25.41
N GLU A 89 3.11 15.94 -25.48
CA GLU A 89 3.74 17.05 -24.76
C GLU A 89 3.17 18.39 -25.20
N PHE A 90 3.02 18.60 -26.52
CA PHE A 90 2.40 19.81 -27.06
C PHE A 90 0.98 20.04 -26.51
N VAL A 91 0.14 19.00 -26.54
CA VAL A 91 -1.24 19.10 -26.00
C VAL A 91 -1.23 19.37 -24.51
N THR A 92 -0.34 18.72 -23.75
CA THR A 92 -0.20 18.97 -22.31
C THR A 92 0.17 20.41 -22.04
N HIS A 93 1.15 20.95 -22.75
CA HIS A 93 1.54 22.35 -22.62
C HIS A 93 0.42 23.32 -23.04
N LEU A 94 -0.31 23.03 -24.13
CA LEU A 94 -1.46 23.84 -24.54
C LEU A 94 -2.52 23.91 -23.44
N LEU A 95 -2.89 22.76 -22.85
CA LEU A 95 -3.83 22.71 -21.73
C LEU A 95 -3.32 23.48 -20.51
N THR A 96 -2.04 23.36 -20.20
CA THR A 96 -1.37 24.10 -19.12
C THR A 96 -1.47 25.61 -19.37
N ALA A 97 -1.14 26.06 -20.57
CA ALA A 97 -1.22 27.49 -20.94
C ALA A 97 -2.65 28.05 -20.78
N VAL A 98 -3.65 27.38 -21.33
CA VAL A 98 -5.05 27.79 -21.24
C VAL A 98 -5.55 27.84 -19.78
N ALA A 99 -5.24 26.80 -19.01
CA ALA A 99 -5.60 26.72 -17.60
C ALA A 99 -4.95 27.84 -16.76
N HIS A 100 -3.65 28.08 -17.00
CA HIS A 100 -2.91 29.11 -16.28
C HIS A 100 -3.43 30.51 -16.57
N VAL A 101 -3.63 30.86 -17.85
CA VAL A 101 -4.20 32.17 -18.23
C VAL A 101 -5.57 32.37 -17.58
N ARG A 102 -6.41 31.33 -17.56
CA ARG A 102 -7.72 31.44 -16.92
C ARG A 102 -7.64 31.66 -15.41
N ALA A 103 -6.70 31.00 -14.74
CA ALA A 103 -6.49 31.15 -13.30
C ALA A 103 -5.94 32.53 -12.93
N MET A 104 -5.01 33.03 -13.72
CA MET A 104 -4.29 34.29 -13.46
C MET A 104 -4.96 35.51 -14.11
N ALA A 105 -6.04 35.36 -14.86
CA ALA A 105 -6.63 36.42 -15.69
C ALA A 105 -6.97 37.70 -14.90
N GLY A 106 -7.54 37.60 -13.69
CA GLY A 106 -7.90 38.74 -12.87
C GLY A 106 -6.73 39.47 -12.27
N GLU A 107 -5.68 38.77 -11.87
CA GLU A 107 -4.52 39.31 -11.18
C GLU A 107 -3.44 39.81 -12.15
N ALA A 108 -3.09 38.99 -13.13
CA ALA A 108 -1.97 39.27 -14.02
C ALA A 108 -2.38 40.07 -15.28
N TYR A 109 -3.60 39.91 -15.78
CA TYR A 109 -4.01 40.40 -17.08
C TYR A 109 -5.22 41.37 -17.06
N GLY A 110 -5.87 41.55 -15.90
CA GLY A 110 -6.93 42.53 -15.71
C GLY A 110 -8.27 42.19 -16.39
N PHE A 111 -8.50 40.97 -16.84
CA PHE A 111 -9.78 40.53 -17.41
C PHE A 111 -10.44 39.36 -16.67
N GLU A 112 -11.74 39.18 -16.87
CA GLU A 112 -12.45 38.07 -16.26
C GLU A 112 -12.09 36.73 -16.92
N GLY A 113 -11.39 35.84 -16.20
CA GLY A 113 -11.02 34.50 -16.69
C GLY A 113 -12.21 33.65 -17.17
N LYS A 114 -13.44 33.99 -16.76
CA LYS A 114 -14.68 33.32 -17.22
C LYS A 114 -14.97 33.48 -18.74
N ARG A 115 -14.30 34.41 -19.37
CA ARG A 115 -14.42 34.60 -20.85
C ARG A 115 -13.64 33.53 -21.61
N LEU A 116 -12.64 32.88 -20.95
CA LEU A 116 -11.89 31.78 -21.52
C LEU A 116 -12.58 30.43 -21.25
N PRO A 117 -12.43 29.44 -22.14
CA PRO A 117 -12.94 28.09 -21.90
C PRO A 117 -12.33 27.49 -20.65
N GLY A 118 -13.13 26.79 -19.85
CA GLY A 118 -12.63 25.99 -18.74
C GLY A 118 -11.95 24.72 -19.27
N VAL A 119 -10.96 24.23 -18.52
CA VAL A 119 -10.28 22.98 -18.82
C VAL A 119 -10.70 21.94 -17.79
N GLU A 120 -11.54 20.99 -18.20
CA GLU A 120 -11.90 19.84 -17.36
C GLU A 120 -11.11 18.62 -17.83
N THR A 121 -10.21 18.13 -16.96
CA THR A 121 -9.41 16.93 -17.25
C THR A 121 -10.04 15.72 -16.61
N HIS A 122 -10.41 14.73 -17.41
CA HIS A 122 -10.96 13.45 -16.95
C HIS A 122 -9.95 12.33 -17.11
N LEU A 123 -9.42 11.83 -16.00
CA LEU A 123 -8.54 10.67 -15.95
C LEU A 123 -9.34 9.46 -15.47
N TRP A 124 -9.41 8.43 -16.29
CA TRP A 124 -10.07 7.19 -15.93
C TRP A 124 -9.04 6.09 -15.71
N VAL A 125 -9.04 5.52 -14.51
CA VAL A 125 -8.06 4.51 -14.10
C VAL A 125 -8.78 3.20 -13.84
N ARG A 126 -8.40 2.15 -14.57
CA ARG A 126 -8.89 0.80 -14.31
C ARG A 126 -8.34 0.29 -12.98
N GLU A 127 -9.22 -0.29 -12.16
CA GLU A 127 -8.80 -1.05 -10.99
C GLU A 127 -7.94 -2.24 -11.43
N VAL A 128 -6.78 -2.40 -10.79
CA VAL A 128 -5.92 -3.55 -11.03
C VAL A 128 -6.44 -4.71 -10.20
N SER A 129 -7.31 -5.52 -10.76
CA SER A 129 -7.92 -6.68 -10.10
C SER A 129 -7.99 -7.87 -11.05
N ARG A 130 -8.10 -9.07 -10.50
CA ARG A 130 -8.22 -10.31 -11.26
C ARG A 130 -7.09 -10.52 -12.27
N ILE A 131 -5.87 -10.23 -11.82
CA ILE A 131 -4.67 -10.48 -12.60
C ILE A 131 -4.39 -11.99 -12.63
N GLU A 132 -4.10 -12.51 -13.79
CA GLU A 132 -3.62 -13.86 -14.03
C GLU A 132 -2.21 -13.79 -14.60
N ARG A 133 -1.41 -14.78 -14.24
CA ARG A 133 -0.04 -14.97 -14.76
C ARG A 133 0.01 -16.28 -15.53
N ALA A 134 0.64 -16.26 -16.70
CA ALA A 134 0.92 -17.48 -17.44
C ALA A 134 1.81 -18.41 -16.62
N VAL A 135 1.56 -19.70 -16.69
CA VAL A 135 2.42 -20.71 -16.05
C VAL A 135 3.50 -21.08 -17.06
N THR A 136 4.58 -20.31 -17.01
CA THR A 136 5.73 -20.44 -17.91
C THR A 136 7.01 -20.44 -17.08
N PRO A 137 8.10 -21.05 -17.56
CA PRO A 137 9.43 -20.90 -16.96
C PRO A 137 9.83 -19.43 -16.82
N ILE A 138 10.64 -19.13 -15.79
CA ILE A 138 11.05 -17.74 -15.49
C ILE A 138 11.91 -17.12 -16.61
N GLU A 139 12.58 -17.96 -17.38
CA GLU A 139 13.38 -17.56 -18.53
C GLU A 139 12.56 -16.86 -19.62
N ASP A 140 11.30 -17.23 -19.75
CA ASP A 140 10.36 -16.64 -20.72
C ASP A 140 9.76 -15.32 -20.19
N GLY A 141 10.15 -14.90 -18.98
CA GLY A 141 9.66 -13.73 -18.31
C GLY A 141 8.29 -13.92 -17.64
N HIS A 142 7.80 -12.87 -16.99
CA HIS A 142 6.51 -12.88 -16.32
C HIS A 142 5.45 -12.27 -17.21
N ILE A 143 4.56 -13.09 -17.76
CA ILE A 143 3.47 -12.64 -18.63
C ILE A 143 2.18 -12.56 -17.80
N PHE A 144 1.55 -11.38 -17.80
CA PHE A 144 0.31 -11.11 -17.06
C PHE A 144 -0.82 -10.71 -17.99
N ARG A 145 -2.05 -11.03 -17.57
CA ARG A 145 -3.28 -10.55 -18.22
C ARG A 145 -4.33 -10.16 -17.20
N PHE A 146 -5.30 -9.38 -17.63
CA PHE A 146 -6.56 -9.25 -16.89
C PHE A 146 -7.49 -10.39 -17.30
N ALA A 147 -8.05 -11.11 -16.32
CA ALA A 147 -8.97 -12.23 -16.60
C ALA A 147 -10.23 -11.82 -17.36
N ASP A 148 -10.61 -10.53 -17.31
CA ASP A 148 -11.84 -10.01 -17.93
C ASP A 148 -11.63 -9.44 -19.34
N ASP A 149 -10.41 -9.41 -19.89
CA ASP A 149 -10.13 -8.83 -21.22
C ASP A 149 -10.33 -9.82 -22.39
N GLY A 150 -10.69 -11.08 -22.08
CA GLY A 150 -10.80 -12.13 -23.07
C GLY A 150 -9.45 -12.60 -23.62
N HIS A 151 -9.47 -13.46 -24.60
CA HIS A 151 -8.28 -13.99 -25.26
C HIS A 151 -7.77 -12.98 -26.29
N VAL A 152 -6.87 -12.09 -25.91
CA VAL A 152 -6.17 -11.22 -26.84
C VAL A 152 -4.76 -11.73 -27.07
N GLY A 153 -4.55 -12.36 -28.22
CA GLY A 153 -3.21 -12.49 -28.84
C GLY A 153 -2.22 -13.46 -28.24
N LEU A 154 -2.61 -14.37 -27.32
CA LEU A 154 -1.75 -15.44 -26.82
C LEU A 154 -2.31 -16.79 -27.19
N ASP A 155 -1.40 -17.73 -27.42
CA ASP A 155 -1.72 -19.10 -27.83
C ASP A 155 -2.71 -19.76 -26.86
N ASP A 156 -3.78 -20.37 -27.37
CA ASP A 156 -4.84 -21.05 -26.60
C ASP A 156 -4.31 -22.21 -25.72
N SER A 157 -3.04 -22.59 -25.91
CA SER A 157 -2.36 -23.65 -25.17
C SER A 157 -1.80 -23.24 -23.80
N SER A 158 -1.68 -21.95 -23.51
CA SER A 158 -1.09 -21.48 -22.25
C SER A 158 -2.06 -21.63 -21.06
N VAL A 159 -1.58 -22.19 -19.96
CA VAL A 159 -2.31 -22.25 -18.69
C VAL A 159 -2.17 -20.91 -17.96
N TRP A 160 -3.30 -20.37 -17.50
CA TRP A 160 -3.36 -19.11 -16.77
C TRP A 160 -3.94 -19.34 -15.39
N LEU A 161 -3.23 -18.91 -14.36
CA LEU A 161 -3.67 -18.99 -12.97
C LEU A 161 -3.66 -17.62 -12.30
N PRO A 162 -4.51 -17.40 -11.29
CA PRO A 162 -4.49 -16.18 -10.51
C PRO A 162 -3.13 -15.87 -9.95
N ALA A 163 -2.59 -14.70 -10.27
CA ALA A 163 -1.28 -14.26 -9.85
C ALA A 163 -1.28 -13.86 -8.36
N ILE A 164 -0.30 -14.36 -7.62
CA ILE A 164 -0.11 -14.06 -6.20
C ILE A 164 1.31 -13.58 -5.92
N TYR A 165 1.46 -12.97 -4.74
CA TYR A 165 2.75 -12.66 -4.16
C TYR A 165 2.69 -12.79 -2.63
N CYS A 166 3.85 -13.00 -2.03
CA CYS A 166 4.02 -12.95 -0.59
C CYS A 166 4.39 -11.53 -0.17
N ARG A 167 3.60 -10.92 0.71
CA ARG A 167 3.89 -9.56 1.21
C ARG A 167 5.10 -9.49 2.16
N ALA A 168 5.56 -10.63 2.70
CA ALA A 168 6.69 -10.70 3.60
C ALA A 168 8.02 -10.86 2.84
N CYS A 169 8.15 -11.87 1.97
CA CYS A 169 9.40 -12.12 1.23
C CYS A 169 9.41 -11.57 -0.20
N GLY A 170 8.30 -11.04 -0.69
CA GLY A 170 8.19 -10.45 -2.03
C GLY A 170 8.07 -11.46 -3.18
N ARG A 171 8.22 -12.77 -2.93
CA ARG A 171 8.15 -13.81 -3.98
C ARG A 171 6.77 -13.89 -4.60
N ALA A 172 6.74 -14.08 -5.89
CA ALA A 172 5.53 -14.21 -6.69
C ALA A 172 5.28 -15.67 -7.12
N GLY A 173 4.05 -15.93 -7.54
CA GLY A 173 3.65 -17.24 -8.02
C GLY A 173 2.18 -17.26 -8.44
N TRP A 174 1.55 -18.39 -8.27
CA TRP A 174 0.19 -18.67 -8.71
C TRP A 174 -0.68 -19.19 -7.57
N MET A 175 -1.96 -18.92 -7.62
CA MET A 175 -2.93 -19.56 -6.74
C MET A 175 -3.69 -20.63 -7.52
N THR A 176 -3.81 -21.80 -6.90
CA THR A 176 -4.75 -22.83 -7.34
C THR A 176 -5.60 -23.34 -6.17
N ALA A 177 -6.51 -24.25 -6.42
CA ALA A 177 -7.29 -24.95 -5.41
C ALA A 177 -7.47 -26.41 -5.83
N LEU A 178 -7.60 -27.29 -4.85
CA LEU A 178 -7.92 -28.70 -5.11
C LEU A 178 -9.42 -28.86 -5.39
N GLU A 179 -9.79 -29.77 -6.28
CA GLU A 179 -11.18 -30.15 -6.47
C GLU A 179 -11.77 -30.84 -5.23
N PRO A 180 -13.08 -30.72 -4.98
CA PRO A 180 -13.70 -31.31 -3.81
C PRO A 180 -13.47 -32.83 -3.72
N GLY A 181 -12.81 -33.27 -2.62
CA GLY A 181 -12.58 -34.70 -2.35
C GLY A 181 -11.55 -35.40 -3.24
N THR A 182 -10.72 -34.63 -3.96
CA THR A 182 -9.63 -35.12 -4.79
C THR A 182 -8.36 -34.29 -4.61
N GLU A 183 -7.24 -34.77 -5.14
CA GLU A 183 -5.98 -34.00 -5.22
C GLU A 183 -5.83 -33.30 -6.59
N ALA A 184 -6.83 -33.38 -7.46
CA ALA A 184 -6.82 -32.73 -8.75
C ALA A 184 -6.86 -31.20 -8.60
N VAL A 185 -6.13 -30.50 -9.46
CA VAL A 185 -5.94 -29.05 -9.40
C VAL A 185 -7.00 -28.34 -10.25
N MET A 186 -7.61 -27.30 -9.72
CA MET A 186 -8.55 -26.43 -10.44
C MET A 186 -7.83 -25.38 -11.27
N PHE A 187 -8.38 -25.05 -12.47
CA PHE A 187 -7.81 -24.10 -13.42
C PHE A 187 -8.68 -22.88 -13.69
N GLY A 188 -9.94 -22.89 -13.31
CA GLY A 188 -10.81 -21.74 -13.46
C GLY A 188 -10.43 -20.62 -12.49
N GLY A 189 -9.85 -19.53 -12.97
CA GLY A 189 -9.45 -18.41 -12.09
C GLY A 189 -10.59 -17.83 -11.25
N SER A 190 -11.84 -17.89 -11.76
CA SER A 190 -13.03 -17.49 -11.02
C SER A 190 -13.37 -18.46 -9.89
N GLU A 191 -13.31 -19.77 -10.17
CA GLU A 191 -13.57 -20.85 -9.21
C GLU A 191 -12.50 -20.87 -8.11
N ILE A 192 -11.22 -20.69 -8.47
CA ILE A 192 -10.11 -20.60 -7.51
C ILE A 192 -10.30 -19.42 -6.55
N ARG A 193 -10.66 -18.23 -7.08
CA ARG A 193 -10.94 -17.06 -6.23
C ARG A 193 -12.17 -17.26 -5.35
N LYS A 194 -13.18 -17.96 -5.84
CA LYS A 194 -14.36 -18.35 -5.07
C LYS A 194 -13.99 -19.33 -3.96
N ALA A 195 -13.19 -20.37 -4.28
CA ALA A 195 -12.68 -21.32 -3.29
C ALA A 195 -11.88 -20.65 -2.19
N SER A 196 -11.09 -19.62 -2.51
CA SER A 196 -10.32 -18.85 -1.52
C SER A 196 -11.19 -18.16 -0.46
N ILE A 197 -12.47 -17.95 -0.73
CA ILE A 197 -13.43 -17.31 0.19
C ILE A 197 -14.31 -18.35 0.89
N GLU A 198 -14.85 -19.31 0.12
CA GLU A 198 -15.85 -20.26 0.58
C GLU A 198 -15.25 -21.55 1.16
N SER A 199 -14.05 -21.93 0.73
CA SER A 199 -13.36 -23.17 1.11
C SER A 199 -11.84 -22.96 1.14
N PRO A 200 -11.34 -22.06 2.01
CA PRO A 200 -9.94 -21.66 2.03
C PRO A 200 -8.96 -22.82 2.30
N GLU A 201 -9.41 -23.90 2.96
CA GLU A 201 -8.63 -25.11 3.22
C GLU A 201 -8.17 -25.83 1.93
N ARG A 202 -8.88 -25.60 0.82
CA ARG A 202 -8.60 -26.22 -0.46
C ARG A 202 -7.58 -25.47 -1.33
N VAL A 203 -7.31 -24.19 -1.02
CA VAL A 203 -6.37 -23.41 -1.85
C VAL A 203 -4.93 -23.86 -1.63
N ARG A 204 -4.13 -23.76 -2.68
CA ARG A 204 -2.69 -24.04 -2.65
C ARG A 204 -1.93 -22.90 -3.33
N PRO A 205 -1.17 -22.12 -2.57
CA PRO A 205 -0.24 -21.16 -3.14
C PRO A 205 0.95 -21.91 -3.75
N LEU A 206 1.26 -21.60 -5.01
CA LEU A 206 2.39 -22.12 -5.76
C LEU A 206 3.39 -20.98 -5.89
N ILE A 207 4.50 -21.01 -5.16
CA ILE A 207 5.57 -20.03 -5.28
C ILE A 207 6.62 -20.55 -6.25
N ASP A 208 6.98 -19.74 -7.23
CA ASP A 208 8.00 -20.05 -8.22
C ASP A 208 9.33 -20.48 -7.53
N ALA A 209 9.82 -21.67 -7.86
CA ALA A 209 10.98 -22.31 -7.22
C ALA A 209 12.12 -22.57 -8.21
N THR A 210 12.19 -21.80 -9.29
CA THR A 210 13.23 -21.98 -10.32
C THR A 210 14.64 -21.85 -9.75
N ASN A 211 14.86 -20.97 -8.77
CA ASN A 211 16.19 -20.78 -8.17
C ASN A 211 16.57 -21.96 -7.26
N GLU A 212 15.64 -22.51 -6.50
CA GLU A 212 15.85 -23.69 -5.69
C GLU A 212 16.22 -24.89 -6.57
N HIS A 213 15.49 -25.06 -7.68
CA HIS A 213 15.77 -26.13 -8.63
C HIS A 213 17.15 -25.96 -9.28
N ARG A 214 17.52 -24.76 -9.72
CA ARG A 214 18.85 -24.48 -10.27
C ARG A 214 19.97 -24.78 -9.26
N GLN A 215 19.76 -24.43 -8.00
CA GLN A 215 20.71 -24.71 -6.94
C GLN A 215 20.86 -26.21 -6.72
N SER A 216 19.77 -26.98 -6.68
CA SER A 216 19.84 -28.44 -6.56
C SER A 216 20.62 -29.10 -7.69
N LEU A 217 20.51 -28.58 -8.91
CA LEU A 217 21.29 -29.06 -10.06
C LEU A 217 22.77 -28.67 -9.99
N SER A 218 23.11 -27.48 -9.47
CA SER A 218 24.49 -27.00 -9.42
C SER A 218 25.32 -27.61 -8.28
N ASP A 219 24.71 -27.78 -7.13
CA ASP A 219 25.40 -28.15 -5.89
C ASP A 219 25.18 -29.63 -5.52
N GLY A 220 24.39 -30.38 -6.33
CA GLY A 220 24.03 -31.77 -6.04
C GLY A 220 23.19 -31.93 -4.78
N THR A 221 22.54 -30.82 -4.34
CA THR A 221 21.67 -30.78 -3.16
C THR A 221 20.42 -31.59 -3.47
N ASP A 222 20.08 -32.55 -2.62
CA ASP A 222 18.85 -33.33 -2.78
C ASP A 222 17.62 -32.42 -2.66
N ALA A 223 16.62 -32.64 -3.52
CA ALA A 223 15.36 -31.90 -3.46
C ALA A 223 14.68 -31.98 -2.06
N SER A 224 14.96 -33.03 -1.29
CA SER A 224 14.49 -33.19 0.09
C SER A 224 15.07 -32.15 1.06
N GLU A 225 16.20 -31.51 0.75
CA GLU A 225 16.78 -30.44 1.60
C GLU A 225 15.94 -29.16 1.56
N PHE A 226 15.11 -28.98 0.55
CA PHE A 226 14.15 -27.89 0.45
C PHE A 226 12.85 -28.18 1.22
N ASP A 227 12.68 -29.41 1.70
CA ASP A 227 11.53 -29.78 2.48
C ASP A 227 11.65 -29.28 3.92
N ASP A 228 10.53 -28.88 4.52
CA ASP A 228 10.50 -28.62 5.96
C ASP A 228 10.61 -29.96 6.69
N GLU A 229 11.39 -30.03 7.81
CA GLU A 229 11.59 -31.24 8.62
C GLU A 229 10.28 -31.95 9.04
N ASP A 230 9.17 -31.22 9.07
CA ASP A 230 7.83 -31.75 9.34
C ASP A 230 7.06 -32.17 8.05
N GLY A 231 7.71 -32.18 6.87
CA GLY A 231 7.07 -32.51 5.60
C GLY A 231 5.94 -31.55 5.18
N LYS A 232 6.01 -30.31 5.62
CA LYS A 232 4.93 -29.31 5.41
C LYS A 232 5.09 -28.53 4.11
N ARG A 233 6.32 -28.45 3.60
CA ARG A 233 6.69 -27.69 2.41
C ARG A 233 7.51 -28.58 1.48
N HIS A 234 7.14 -28.61 0.20
CA HIS A 234 7.84 -29.44 -0.79
C HIS A 234 8.16 -28.65 -2.05
N LEU A 235 9.35 -28.92 -2.60
CA LEU A 235 9.66 -28.63 -4.00
C LEU A 235 8.86 -29.60 -4.87
N THR A 236 7.95 -29.07 -5.65
CA THR A 236 6.96 -29.81 -6.42
C THR A 236 6.99 -29.29 -7.85
N TRP A 237 6.57 -30.12 -8.80
CA TRP A 237 6.45 -29.70 -10.21
C TRP A 237 4.98 -29.51 -10.57
N PHE A 238 4.68 -28.39 -11.17
CA PHE A 238 3.40 -28.13 -11.79
C PHE A 238 3.49 -28.45 -13.28
N HIS A 239 2.79 -29.48 -13.73
CA HIS A 239 2.69 -29.86 -15.14
C HIS A 239 1.53 -29.12 -15.79
N SER A 240 1.82 -28.23 -16.73
CA SER A 240 0.80 -27.44 -17.43
C SER A 240 -0.09 -28.29 -18.35
N TRP A 241 0.44 -29.36 -18.91
CA TRP A 241 -0.30 -30.25 -19.82
C TRP A 241 -1.24 -31.21 -19.09
N THR A 242 -0.74 -31.94 -18.07
CA THR A 242 -1.57 -32.87 -17.28
C THR A 242 -2.39 -32.17 -16.20
N GLN A 243 -2.03 -30.90 -15.92
CA GLN A 243 -2.68 -30.09 -14.91
C GLN A 243 -2.57 -30.70 -13.48
N GLU A 244 -1.43 -31.24 -13.15
CA GLU A 244 -1.19 -31.94 -11.90
C GLU A 244 0.01 -31.36 -11.16
N LEU A 245 -0.04 -31.46 -9.81
CA LEU A 245 1.11 -31.25 -8.95
C LEU A 245 1.76 -32.60 -8.65
N THR A 246 3.04 -32.74 -8.93
CA THR A 246 3.77 -33.99 -8.73
C THR A 246 5.14 -33.73 -8.11
N SER A 247 5.60 -34.65 -7.26
CA SER A 247 6.97 -34.67 -6.78
C SER A 247 7.95 -35.33 -7.79
N ARG A 248 7.44 -35.91 -8.87
CA ARG A 248 8.30 -36.48 -9.91
C ARG A 248 8.99 -35.36 -10.68
N GLU A 249 10.33 -35.39 -10.72
CA GLU A 249 11.09 -34.51 -11.58
C GLU A 249 10.76 -34.75 -13.06
N PRO A 250 10.48 -33.70 -13.85
CA PRO A 250 10.16 -33.81 -15.26
C PRO A 250 11.37 -34.34 -16.05
N ASP A 251 11.10 -35.06 -17.14
CA ASP A 251 12.14 -35.47 -18.08
C ASP A 251 12.68 -34.28 -18.86
N GLU A 252 13.78 -34.51 -19.62
CA GLU A 252 14.47 -33.45 -20.37
C GLU A 252 13.53 -32.82 -21.43
N LYS A 253 12.70 -33.61 -22.03
CA LYS A 253 11.75 -33.15 -23.04
C LYS A 253 10.63 -32.28 -22.42
N GLU A 254 10.07 -32.69 -21.29
CA GLU A 254 9.05 -31.92 -20.55
C GLU A 254 9.63 -30.56 -20.08
N ARG A 255 10.93 -30.51 -19.78
CA ARG A 255 11.63 -29.27 -19.41
C ARG A 255 11.88 -28.36 -20.62
N GLU A 256 12.40 -28.93 -21.73
CA GLU A 256 12.69 -28.17 -22.95
C GLU A 256 11.41 -27.59 -23.59
N GLU A 257 10.30 -28.30 -23.53
CA GLU A 257 8.99 -27.83 -24.02
C GLU A 257 8.31 -26.84 -23.06
N GLY A 258 8.89 -26.53 -21.88
CA GLY A 258 8.33 -25.59 -20.89
C GLY A 258 7.03 -26.07 -20.26
N LEU A 259 6.74 -27.38 -20.31
CA LEU A 259 5.48 -27.96 -19.83
C LEU A 259 5.43 -28.14 -18.31
N SER A 260 6.54 -27.95 -17.63
CA SER A 260 6.66 -28.16 -16.19
C SER A 260 7.41 -27.02 -15.51
N VAL A 261 6.85 -26.48 -14.45
CA VAL A 261 7.43 -25.37 -13.67
C VAL A 261 7.67 -25.82 -12.22
N PRO A 262 8.88 -25.63 -11.67
CA PRO A 262 9.15 -25.95 -10.28
C PRO A 262 8.47 -24.94 -9.34
N VAL A 263 7.80 -25.44 -8.32
CA VAL A 263 7.04 -24.61 -7.36
C VAL A 263 7.25 -25.10 -5.93
N LEU A 264 7.24 -24.17 -4.96
CA LEU A 264 7.06 -24.51 -3.55
C LEU A 264 5.59 -24.43 -3.18
N THR A 265 5.09 -25.50 -2.57
CA THR A 265 3.72 -25.55 -2.06
C THR A 265 3.65 -26.38 -0.78
N TYR A 266 2.51 -26.35 -0.09
CA TYR A 266 2.26 -27.18 1.05
C TYR A 266 1.49 -28.45 0.63
N THR A 267 1.96 -29.58 1.10
CA THR A 267 1.31 -30.89 0.95
C THR A 267 1.22 -31.58 2.31
N GLY A 268 0.39 -32.64 2.43
CA GLY A 268 0.26 -33.43 3.65
C GLY A 268 -0.72 -32.84 4.68
N LEU A 269 -0.64 -33.34 5.91
CA LEU A 269 -1.67 -33.20 6.97
C LEU A 269 -1.95 -31.75 7.41
N ASN A 270 -0.96 -30.87 7.34
CA ASN A 270 -1.12 -29.48 7.79
C ASN A 270 -1.37 -28.50 6.62
N ALA A 271 -1.47 -28.98 5.38
CA ALA A 271 -1.65 -28.13 4.22
C ALA A 271 -2.94 -27.30 4.26
N GLU A 272 -4.01 -27.86 4.80
CA GLU A 272 -5.29 -27.19 4.98
C GLU A 272 -5.19 -26.03 6.00
N GLU A 273 -4.52 -26.26 7.13
CA GLU A 273 -4.31 -25.22 8.14
C GLU A 273 -3.44 -24.08 7.59
N HIS A 274 -2.39 -24.42 6.82
CA HIS A 274 -1.54 -23.44 6.16
C HIS A 274 -2.30 -22.63 5.11
N ALA A 275 -3.22 -23.28 4.37
CA ALA A 275 -4.07 -22.61 3.40
C ALA A 275 -5.02 -21.61 4.07
N ILE A 276 -5.71 -22.01 5.14
CA ILE A 276 -6.60 -21.14 5.94
C ILE A 276 -5.85 -19.93 6.49
N ASN A 277 -4.65 -20.14 7.03
CA ASN A 277 -3.82 -19.08 7.59
C ASN A 277 -2.98 -18.33 6.53
N GLN A 278 -3.14 -18.63 5.24
CA GLN A 278 -2.42 -18.00 4.11
C GLN A 278 -0.89 -17.97 4.32
N VAL A 279 -0.34 -19.07 4.80
CA VAL A 279 1.09 -19.22 5.08
C VAL A 279 1.86 -19.28 3.75
N CYS A 280 2.96 -18.55 3.68
CA CYS A 280 3.82 -18.58 2.49
C CYS A 280 4.71 -19.83 2.47
N PRO A 281 4.68 -20.66 1.41
CA PRO A 281 5.55 -21.82 1.31
C PRO A 281 7.06 -21.50 1.28
N SER A 282 7.44 -20.28 0.90
CA SER A 282 8.83 -19.86 0.85
C SER A 282 9.38 -19.43 2.22
N CYS A 283 8.72 -18.48 2.89
CA CYS A 283 9.26 -17.90 4.13
C CYS A 283 8.57 -18.36 5.41
N GLY A 284 7.47 -19.12 5.33
CA GLY A 284 6.71 -19.63 6.48
C GLY A 284 5.84 -18.57 7.20
N GLU A 285 5.78 -17.33 6.71
CA GLU A 285 4.99 -16.27 7.34
C GLU A 285 3.49 -16.47 7.09
N ALA A 286 2.70 -16.38 8.16
CA ALA A 286 1.24 -16.45 8.11
C ALA A 286 0.63 -15.13 7.61
N ASP A 287 -0.58 -15.19 7.08
CA ASP A 287 -1.31 -14.05 6.51
C ASP A 287 -0.50 -13.28 5.44
N ALA A 288 0.42 -13.99 4.74
CA ALA A 288 1.41 -13.38 3.86
C ALA A 288 1.05 -13.44 2.37
N ILE A 289 0.24 -14.38 1.94
CA ILE A 289 -0.11 -14.57 0.53
C ILE A 289 -1.23 -13.63 0.11
N ARG A 290 -1.03 -12.93 -1.00
CA ARG A 290 -2.00 -11.98 -1.57
C ARG A 290 -2.10 -12.12 -3.07
N TYR A 291 -3.31 -11.98 -3.60
CA TYR A 291 -3.51 -11.81 -5.04
C TYR A 291 -2.86 -10.51 -5.53
N ILE A 292 -2.22 -10.57 -6.69
CA ILE A 292 -1.70 -9.36 -7.33
C ILE A 292 -2.88 -8.46 -7.72
N GLY A 293 -2.80 -7.20 -7.30
CA GLY A 293 -3.83 -6.22 -7.61
C GLY A 293 -3.74 -4.98 -6.73
N SER A 294 -4.41 -3.95 -7.16
CA SER A 294 -4.52 -2.68 -6.42
C SER A 294 -5.97 -2.26 -6.37
N ARG A 295 -6.54 -2.31 -5.17
CA ARG A 295 -7.93 -1.91 -4.95
C ARG A 295 -8.08 -0.39 -5.02
N VAL A 296 -9.28 0.08 -5.29
CA VAL A 296 -9.62 1.51 -5.40
C VAL A 296 -9.12 2.33 -4.19
N ALA A 297 -9.22 1.83 -2.96
CA ALA A 297 -8.72 2.54 -1.78
C ALA A 297 -7.20 2.83 -1.85
N THR A 298 -6.42 1.89 -2.38
CA THR A 298 -4.97 2.07 -2.58
C THR A 298 -4.70 3.10 -3.68
N LEU A 299 -5.42 3.00 -4.81
CA LEU A 299 -5.29 3.93 -5.92
C LEU A 299 -5.70 5.36 -5.53
N LEU A 300 -6.78 5.51 -4.74
CA LEU A 300 -7.18 6.77 -4.13
C LEU A 300 -6.08 7.37 -3.25
N SER A 301 -5.49 6.55 -2.37
CA SER A 301 -4.41 7.00 -1.49
C SER A 301 -3.18 7.48 -2.27
N VAL A 302 -2.80 6.74 -3.32
CA VAL A 302 -1.69 7.13 -4.22
C VAL A 302 -2.03 8.41 -4.99
N GLY A 303 -3.24 8.48 -5.57
CA GLY A 303 -3.70 9.66 -6.32
C GLY A 303 -3.72 10.91 -5.45
N LEU A 304 -4.27 10.85 -4.24
CA LEU A 304 -4.29 11.96 -3.29
C LEU A 304 -2.87 12.36 -2.82
N SER A 305 -2.01 11.37 -2.54
CA SER A 305 -0.64 11.65 -2.10
C SER A 305 0.19 12.33 -3.18
N ASN A 306 0.01 11.95 -4.45
CA ASN A 306 0.68 12.60 -5.57
C ASN A 306 0.11 13.99 -5.82
N LEU A 307 -1.21 14.14 -5.87
CA LEU A 307 -1.87 15.42 -6.10
C LEU A 307 -1.48 16.44 -5.04
N PHE A 308 -1.62 16.09 -3.74
CA PHE A 308 -1.31 17.01 -2.64
C PHE A 308 0.19 17.22 -2.44
N GLY A 309 1.03 16.37 -3.02
CA GLY A 309 2.49 16.54 -3.08
C GLY A 309 2.98 17.45 -4.20
N MET A 310 2.12 17.89 -5.11
CA MET A 310 2.51 18.80 -6.20
C MET A 310 2.86 20.18 -5.63
N PRO A 311 4.07 20.71 -5.91
CA PRO A 311 4.46 22.04 -5.44
C PRO A 311 3.65 23.16 -6.14
N SER A 312 3.19 22.93 -7.35
CA SER A 312 2.40 23.86 -8.15
C SER A 312 0.93 23.96 -7.73
N LEU A 313 0.45 23.10 -6.84
CA LEU A 313 -0.93 23.16 -6.35
C LEU A 313 -0.99 24.00 -5.08
N ASP A 314 -1.77 25.07 -5.10
CA ASP A 314 -1.98 25.95 -3.94
C ASP A 314 -2.58 25.17 -2.75
N GLN A 315 -2.27 25.57 -1.53
CA GLN A 315 -2.81 24.98 -0.31
C GLN A 315 -4.35 25.03 -0.25
N HIS A 316 -4.96 26.12 -0.78
CA HIS A 316 -6.41 26.23 -0.87
C HIS A 316 -7.04 25.25 -1.85
N GLU A 317 -6.30 24.84 -2.87
CA GLU A 317 -6.71 23.86 -3.88
C GLU A 317 -6.49 22.40 -3.44
N LYS A 318 -5.69 22.17 -2.37
CA LYS A 318 -5.48 20.84 -1.79
C LYS A 318 -6.72 20.37 -1.01
N LYS A 319 -7.89 20.42 -1.70
CA LYS A 319 -9.18 19.93 -1.23
C LYS A 319 -9.78 19.00 -2.28
N THR A 320 -10.35 17.88 -1.82
CA THR A 320 -10.92 16.88 -2.74
C THR A 320 -12.19 16.28 -2.16
N LEU A 321 -13.19 16.14 -3.02
CA LEU A 321 -14.38 15.35 -2.76
C LEU A 321 -14.24 13.98 -3.44
N VAL A 322 -14.41 12.92 -2.68
CA VAL A 322 -14.38 11.53 -3.17
C VAL A 322 -15.79 10.96 -3.08
N PHE A 323 -16.37 10.55 -4.19
CA PHE A 323 -17.65 9.86 -4.20
C PHE A 323 -17.49 8.35 -4.07
N ALA A 324 -18.18 7.75 -3.12
CA ALA A 324 -18.30 6.32 -2.90
C ALA A 324 -19.75 5.86 -3.05
N ASP A 325 -19.98 4.63 -3.47
CA ASP A 325 -21.34 4.14 -3.76
C ASP A 325 -22.12 3.72 -2.51
N SER A 326 -21.41 3.36 -1.42
CA SER A 326 -22.05 2.94 -0.18
C SER A 326 -21.48 3.66 1.04
N VAL A 327 -22.26 3.71 2.11
CA VAL A 327 -21.84 4.27 3.40
C VAL A 327 -20.64 3.52 3.98
N GLN A 328 -20.67 2.18 3.93
CA GLN A 328 -19.59 1.36 4.42
C GLN A 328 -18.28 1.60 3.65
N ASP A 329 -18.36 1.73 2.32
CA ASP A 329 -17.20 2.07 1.50
C ASP A 329 -16.67 3.47 1.79
N ALA A 330 -17.54 4.44 2.03
CA ALA A 330 -17.14 5.81 2.33
C ALA A 330 -16.33 5.86 3.65
N ALA A 331 -16.87 5.25 4.72
CA ALA A 331 -16.21 5.16 6.02
C ALA A 331 -14.86 4.44 5.93
N HIS A 332 -14.85 3.26 5.29
CA HIS A 332 -13.63 2.47 5.12
C HIS A 332 -12.56 3.23 4.31
N ARG A 333 -12.93 3.88 3.20
CA ARG A 333 -11.98 4.59 2.35
C ARG A 333 -11.43 5.85 3.02
N ALA A 334 -12.25 6.60 3.75
CA ALA A 334 -11.79 7.75 4.53
C ALA A 334 -10.74 7.33 5.55
N GLY A 335 -11.03 6.33 6.39
CA GLY A 335 -10.10 5.80 7.38
C GLY A 335 -8.82 5.24 6.75
N PHE A 336 -8.93 4.49 5.65
CA PHE A 336 -7.78 3.93 4.94
C PHE A 336 -6.86 5.01 4.37
N VAL A 337 -7.41 6.01 3.68
CA VAL A 337 -6.65 7.12 3.08
C VAL A 337 -5.91 7.90 4.15
N GLN A 338 -6.58 8.24 5.25
CA GLN A 338 -5.96 8.98 6.35
C GLN A 338 -4.86 8.18 7.05
N SER A 339 -5.09 6.90 7.33
CA SER A 339 -4.08 6.03 7.95
C SER A 339 -2.83 5.87 7.08
N ARG A 340 -2.99 5.73 5.76
CA ARG A 340 -1.85 5.67 4.84
C ARG A 340 -1.13 6.99 4.71
N ALA A 341 -1.85 8.10 4.62
CA ALA A 341 -1.25 9.44 4.56
C ALA A 341 -0.39 9.70 5.80
N ARG A 342 -0.90 9.33 6.99
CA ARG A 342 -0.11 9.39 8.23
C ARG A 342 1.14 8.52 8.13
N ALA A 343 1.03 7.26 7.72
CA ALA A 343 2.17 6.36 7.61
C ALA A 343 3.26 6.93 6.68
N PHE A 344 2.88 7.50 5.55
CA PHE A 344 3.80 8.16 4.63
C PHE A 344 4.40 9.43 5.23
N GLY A 345 3.60 10.26 5.89
CA GLY A 345 4.04 11.48 6.55
C GLY A 345 5.06 11.22 7.64
N ILE A 346 4.81 10.23 8.51
CA ILE A 346 5.76 9.84 9.58
C ILE A 346 7.06 9.30 8.99
N ARG A 347 7.01 8.43 7.97
CA ARG A 347 8.22 7.92 7.31
C ARG A 347 9.04 9.04 6.67
N THR A 348 8.37 9.96 5.99
CA THR A 348 9.03 11.16 5.45
C THR A 348 9.68 12.01 6.55
N LEU A 349 9.01 12.16 7.70
CA LEU A 349 9.59 12.87 8.85
C LEU A 349 10.78 12.13 9.45
N MET A 350 10.68 10.81 9.66
CA MET A 350 11.81 9.98 10.13
C MET A 350 13.02 10.15 9.20
N ARG A 351 12.81 10.08 7.89
CA ARG A 351 13.87 10.24 6.90
C ARG A 351 14.52 11.63 6.94
N ARG A 352 13.72 12.68 7.17
CA ARG A 352 14.21 14.07 7.27
C ARG A 352 14.97 14.33 8.55
N VAL A 353 14.57 13.69 9.63
CA VAL A 353 15.18 13.85 10.97
C VAL A 353 16.48 13.08 11.06
N VAL A 354 16.56 11.89 10.46
CA VAL A 354 17.82 11.16 10.27
C VAL A 354 18.55 11.82 9.10
N GLY A 355 19.37 12.82 9.41
CA GLY A 355 20.25 13.51 8.47
C GLY A 355 21.48 12.68 8.12
N ASP A 356 22.61 13.34 8.08
CA ASP A 356 23.93 12.69 7.87
C ASP A 356 24.48 12.07 9.15
N ASP A 357 23.98 12.52 10.32
CA ASP A 357 24.32 11.97 11.62
C ASP A 357 23.50 10.73 11.95
N ALA A 358 24.11 9.76 12.61
CA ALA A 358 23.45 8.56 13.11
C ALA A 358 22.48 8.89 14.25
N VAL A 359 21.26 8.31 14.22
CA VAL A 359 20.22 8.56 15.24
C VAL A 359 19.75 7.22 15.82
N SER A 360 19.63 7.14 17.15
CA SER A 360 19.06 5.94 17.79
C SER A 360 17.53 5.91 17.65
N VAL A 361 16.98 4.70 17.62
CA VAL A 361 15.52 4.47 17.65
C VAL A 361 14.90 5.09 18.89
N ALA A 362 15.60 5.13 20.03
CA ALA A 362 15.16 5.78 21.25
C ALA A 362 15.02 7.31 21.13
N GLY A 363 15.95 7.96 20.43
CA GLY A 363 15.98 9.41 20.27
C GLY A 363 14.99 9.93 19.19
N LEU A 364 14.67 9.10 18.22
CA LEU A 364 13.91 9.49 17.03
C LEU A 364 12.49 10.05 17.35
N PRO A 365 11.69 9.50 18.28
CA PRO A 365 10.37 10.05 18.63
C PRO A 365 10.41 11.51 19.06
N GLN A 366 11.35 11.87 19.91
CA GLN A 366 11.47 13.27 20.38
C GLN A 366 11.88 14.21 19.23
N LEU A 367 12.78 13.76 18.35
CA LEU A 367 13.19 14.54 17.18
C LEU A 367 12.03 14.75 16.20
N ILE A 368 11.16 13.75 16.02
CA ILE A 368 9.94 13.86 15.21
C ILE A 368 9.00 14.93 15.79
N VAL A 369 8.75 14.90 17.11
CA VAL A 369 7.90 15.90 17.78
C VAL A 369 8.52 17.30 17.66
N ASN A 370 9.82 17.43 17.90
CA ASN A 370 10.52 18.73 17.77
C ASN A 370 10.42 19.27 16.34
N LYS A 371 10.51 18.40 15.34
CA LYS A 371 10.36 18.79 13.94
C LYS A 371 8.94 19.26 13.61
N ALA A 372 7.91 18.57 14.13
CA ALA A 372 6.51 18.98 13.98
C ALA A 372 6.25 20.33 14.67
N ASP A 373 6.85 20.56 15.85
CA ASP A 373 6.75 21.82 16.59
C ASP A 373 7.40 23.02 15.89
N ALA A 374 8.38 22.75 15.03
CA ALA A 374 9.06 23.75 14.23
C ALA A 374 8.36 24.06 12.89
N MET A 375 7.26 23.38 12.56
CA MET A 375 6.48 23.68 11.36
C MET A 375 5.60 24.91 11.57
N GLU A 376 5.27 25.61 10.49
CA GLU A 376 4.44 26.82 10.48
C GLU A 376 3.10 26.60 11.20
N ASP A 377 2.37 25.56 10.88
CA ASP A 377 1.20 25.09 11.65
C ASP A 377 1.57 23.88 12.52
N SER A 378 2.19 24.17 13.66
CA SER A 378 2.65 23.14 14.60
C SER A 378 1.50 22.32 15.19
N TYR A 379 0.31 22.87 15.39
CA TYR A 379 -0.82 22.14 15.93
C TYR A 379 -1.37 21.13 14.94
N ARG A 380 -1.45 21.49 13.67
CA ARG A 380 -1.81 20.57 12.60
C ARG A 380 -0.75 19.48 12.41
N ALA A 381 0.52 19.85 12.40
CA ALA A 381 1.62 18.91 12.34
C ALA A 381 1.59 17.89 13.49
N ARG A 382 1.27 18.33 14.71
CA ARG A 382 1.06 17.43 15.85
C ARG A 382 -0.13 16.48 15.65
N PHE A 383 -1.25 16.98 15.12
CA PHE A 383 -2.40 16.13 14.81
C PHE A 383 -2.04 15.02 13.82
N GLU A 384 -1.27 15.33 12.80
CA GLU A 384 -0.84 14.39 11.75
C GLU A 384 0.11 13.29 12.25
N LEU A 385 0.78 13.48 13.39
CA LEU A 385 1.60 12.44 14.02
C LEU A 385 0.74 11.29 14.57
N LEU A 386 -0.53 11.54 14.87
CA LEU A 386 -1.40 10.59 15.54
C LEU A 386 -2.18 9.71 14.57
N PRO A 387 -2.32 8.41 14.86
CA PRO A 387 -3.25 7.56 14.13
C PRO A 387 -4.69 8.07 14.25
N PRO A 388 -5.49 7.97 13.17
CA PRO A 388 -6.87 8.47 13.17
C PRO A 388 -7.72 7.91 14.32
N GLU A 389 -7.52 6.65 14.68
CA GLU A 389 -8.28 5.95 15.70
C GLU A 389 -8.07 6.46 17.13
N ILE A 390 -6.97 7.18 17.38
CA ILE A 390 -6.66 7.72 18.72
C ILE A 390 -6.55 9.24 18.75
N ALA A 391 -6.37 9.90 17.60
CA ALA A 391 -6.07 11.32 17.52
C ALA A 391 -7.08 12.20 18.28
N GLU A 392 -8.37 11.88 18.22
CA GLU A 392 -9.46 12.66 18.83
C GLU A 392 -9.96 12.07 20.15
N THR A 393 -9.24 11.10 20.73
CA THR A 393 -9.58 10.60 22.07
C THR A 393 -9.13 11.56 23.15
N PRO A 394 -9.81 11.61 24.31
CA PRO A 394 -9.49 12.56 25.39
C PRO A 394 -8.04 12.52 25.89
N ARG A 395 -7.36 11.37 25.75
CA ARG A 395 -5.96 11.19 26.15
C ARG A 395 -4.99 11.90 25.22
N PHE A 396 -5.28 11.94 23.91
CA PHE A 396 -4.36 12.45 22.89
C PHE A 396 -4.74 13.85 22.37
N THR A 397 -6.03 14.25 22.44
CA THR A 397 -6.49 15.57 22.00
C THR A 397 -5.69 16.74 22.58
N PRO A 398 -5.29 16.75 23.87
CA PRO A 398 -4.54 17.90 24.44
C PRO A 398 -3.17 18.12 23.80
N PHE A 399 -2.62 17.13 23.08
CA PHE A 399 -1.33 17.26 22.42
C PHE A 399 -1.36 18.27 21.26
N TRP A 400 -2.44 18.28 20.50
CA TRP A 400 -2.61 19.12 19.30
C TRP A 400 -3.68 20.21 19.45
N SER A 401 -4.46 20.21 20.53
CA SER A 401 -5.45 21.25 20.77
C SER A 401 -4.80 22.58 21.18
N LYS A 402 -5.25 23.68 20.55
CA LYS A 402 -4.80 25.03 20.90
C LYS A 402 -5.17 25.43 22.33
N ASP A 403 -6.31 24.94 22.83
CA ASP A 403 -6.91 25.35 24.10
C ASP A 403 -6.52 24.48 25.31
N ALA A 404 -5.63 23.50 25.12
CA ALA A 404 -5.23 22.58 26.18
C ALA A 404 -4.36 23.25 27.24
N ASP A 405 -4.67 22.98 28.50
CA ASP A 405 -3.81 23.41 29.62
C ASP A 405 -2.44 22.73 29.59
N GLY A 406 -1.45 23.36 30.22
CA GLY A 406 -0.07 22.88 30.19
C GLY A 406 0.14 21.52 30.89
N SER A 407 -0.70 21.11 31.83
CA SER A 407 -0.61 19.83 32.51
C SER A 407 -1.15 18.72 31.63
N ALA A 408 -2.35 18.92 31.06
CA ALA A 408 -2.96 17.98 30.12
C ALA A 408 -2.09 17.79 28.88
N ARG A 409 -1.50 18.87 28.34
CA ARG A 409 -0.60 18.81 27.19
C ARG A 409 0.66 17.99 27.48
N ARG A 410 1.29 18.15 28.66
CA ARG A 410 2.47 17.34 29.04
C ARG A 410 2.13 15.86 29.15
N ALA A 411 1.00 15.52 29.78
CA ALA A 411 0.54 14.12 29.89
C ALA A 411 0.27 13.53 28.50
N ALA A 412 -0.40 14.26 27.61
CA ALA A 412 -0.66 13.84 26.24
C ALA A 412 0.64 13.68 25.42
N THR A 413 1.61 14.60 25.57
CA THR A 413 2.92 14.50 24.92
C THR A 413 3.64 13.21 25.33
N THR A 414 3.61 12.85 26.62
CA THR A 414 4.19 11.58 27.08
C THR A 414 3.50 10.38 26.44
N ALA A 415 2.16 10.40 26.33
CA ALA A 415 1.41 9.31 25.67
C ALA A 415 1.75 9.22 24.17
N VAL A 416 1.89 10.36 23.49
CA VAL A 416 2.30 10.42 22.07
C VAL A 416 3.72 9.91 21.89
N LEU A 417 4.66 10.30 22.71
CA LEU A 417 6.04 9.80 22.65
C LEU A 417 6.09 8.29 22.83
N ASN A 418 5.35 7.72 23.79
CA ASN A 418 5.27 6.28 23.96
C ASN A 418 4.68 5.59 22.72
N ARG A 419 3.67 6.18 22.09
CA ARG A 419 3.13 5.65 20.84
C ARG A 419 4.14 5.74 19.69
N LEU A 420 4.82 6.87 19.54
CA LEU A 420 5.86 7.03 18.52
C LEU A 420 7.05 6.08 18.76
N HIS A 421 7.44 5.83 20.01
CA HIS A 421 8.43 4.80 20.32
C HIS A 421 8.03 3.43 19.78
N LEU A 422 6.77 3.05 19.94
CA LEU A 422 6.28 1.79 19.38
C LEU A 422 6.26 1.82 17.85
N ASP A 423 5.75 2.92 17.24
CA ASP A 423 5.70 3.04 15.78
C ASP A 423 7.11 2.96 15.15
N VAL A 424 8.10 3.59 15.77
CA VAL A 424 9.51 3.53 15.33
C VAL A 424 10.09 2.13 15.55
N ALA A 425 9.84 1.51 16.70
CA ALA A 425 10.30 0.15 16.96
C ALA A 425 9.73 -0.86 15.93
N LEU A 426 8.45 -0.69 15.56
CA LEU A 426 7.80 -1.51 14.52
C LEU A 426 8.34 -1.22 13.12
N GLU A 427 8.63 0.04 12.78
CA GLU A 427 9.17 0.42 11.47
C GLU A 427 10.51 -0.23 11.18
N PHE A 428 11.40 -0.32 12.19
CA PHE A 428 12.74 -0.86 12.04
C PHE A 428 12.89 -2.31 12.51
N GLY A 429 11.85 -2.89 13.09
CA GLY A 429 11.87 -4.20 13.69
C GLY A 429 10.78 -5.18 13.25
N GLN A 430 9.83 -4.81 12.41
CA GLN A 430 8.75 -5.73 12.05
C GLN A 430 8.44 -5.75 10.56
N ARG A 431 9.12 -6.63 9.86
CA ARG A 431 9.12 -6.76 8.41
C ARG A 431 7.76 -7.13 7.79
N ALA A 432 7.07 -8.12 8.36
CA ALA A 432 5.90 -8.73 7.71
C ALA A 432 4.66 -7.82 7.63
N HIS A 433 4.53 -6.84 8.52
CA HIS A 433 3.35 -6.01 8.64
C HIS A 433 3.54 -4.58 8.14
N LEU A 434 4.74 -4.20 7.77
CA LEU A 434 5.09 -2.87 7.26
C LEU A 434 5.65 -2.94 5.84
N PRO A 435 4.81 -3.29 4.84
CA PRO A 435 5.28 -3.29 3.46
C PRO A 435 5.76 -1.88 3.09
N ARG A 436 6.82 -1.82 2.30
CA ARG A 436 7.41 -0.55 1.86
C ARG A 436 7.94 0.30 3.02
N SER A 437 8.54 -0.34 4.04
CA SER A 437 9.21 0.35 5.14
C SER A 437 10.43 1.15 4.65
N LEU A 438 10.94 2.05 5.50
CA LEU A 438 12.17 2.79 5.23
C LEU A 438 13.37 1.86 5.00
N VAL A 439 13.36 0.69 5.64
CA VAL A 439 14.39 -0.35 5.46
C VAL A 439 14.23 -1.03 4.10
N SER A 440 13.03 -1.52 3.78
CA SER A 440 12.79 -2.27 2.53
C SER A 440 12.95 -1.42 1.27
N THR A 441 12.80 -0.10 1.38
CA THR A 441 13.04 0.86 0.29
C THR A 441 14.48 1.38 0.22
N GLY A 442 15.36 0.89 1.12
CA GLY A 442 16.73 1.37 1.22
C GLY A 442 16.88 2.83 1.67
N THR A 443 15.79 3.42 2.19
CA THR A 443 15.78 4.85 2.56
C THR A 443 16.56 5.12 3.84
N LEU A 444 16.54 4.18 4.80
CA LEU A 444 17.34 4.17 6.02
C LEU A 444 17.87 2.78 6.30
N ALA A 445 19.10 2.70 6.78
CA ALA A 445 19.78 1.47 7.17
C ALA A 445 19.88 1.40 8.70
N PRO A 446 19.23 0.42 9.35
CA PRO A 446 19.38 0.18 10.79
C PRO A 446 20.55 -0.75 11.07
N ALA A 447 21.15 -0.62 12.26
CA ALA A 447 22.11 -1.57 12.81
C ALA A 447 21.95 -1.71 14.32
N VAL A 448 22.16 -2.90 14.86
CA VAL A 448 22.27 -3.09 16.31
C VAL A 448 23.72 -2.81 16.72
N GLU A 449 23.92 -1.74 17.49
CA GLU A 449 25.25 -1.31 17.93
C GLU A 449 25.71 -2.07 19.16
N ALA A 450 26.85 -2.73 19.05
CA ALA A 450 27.54 -3.41 20.12
C ALA A 450 29.04 -3.42 19.81
N ASP A 451 29.87 -3.43 20.85
CA ASP A 451 31.31 -3.57 20.70
C ASP A 451 31.68 -5.01 20.27
N ASP A 452 32.59 -5.15 19.28
CA ASP A 452 33.01 -6.45 18.75
C ASP A 452 33.67 -7.32 19.82
N ALA A 453 34.48 -6.74 20.73
CA ALA A 453 35.10 -7.46 21.81
C ALA A 453 34.04 -8.05 22.77
N VAL A 454 33.00 -7.31 23.08
CA VAL A 454 31.87 -7.77 23.91
C VAL A 454 31.10 -8.89 23.21
N LEU A 455 30.91 -8.80 21.89
CA LEU A 455 30.24 -9.86 21.12
C LEU A 455 31.07 -11.14 21.07
N LEU A 456 32.39 -11.03 20.92
CA LEU A 456 33.28 -12.16 20.93
C LEU A 456 33.35 -12.84 22.31
N GLU A 457 33.42 -12.06 23.40
CA GLU A 457 33.35 -12.59 24.76
C GLU A 457 32.04 -13.33 25.02
N ALA A 458 30.91 -12.77 24.56
CA ALA A 458 29.62 -13.43 24.66
C ALA A 458 29.54 -14.70 23.81
N ALA A 459 30.16 -14.74 22.64
CA ALA A 459 30.26 -15.94 21.81
C ALA A 459 31.07 -17.01 22.50
N ASP A 460 32.23 -16.66 23.07
CA ASP A 460 33.10 -17.59 23.80
C ASP A 460 32.38 -18.17 25.03
N GLU A 461 31.66 -17.36 25.78
CA GLU A 461 30.88 -17.83 26.94
C GLU A 461 29.73 -18.77 26.49
N ALA A 462 29.10 -18.48 25.36
CA ALA A 462 28.07 -19.33 24.79
C ALA A 462 28.58 -20.72 24.39
N LEU A 463 29.78 -20.78 23.83
CA LEU A 463 30.40 -22.00 23.29
C LEU A 463 31.00 -22.88 24.37
N LYS A 464 31.39 -22.34 25.54
CA LYS A 464 31.87 -23.11 26.70
C LYS A 464 30.92 -24.19 27.22
N ALA A 465 29.64 -24.07 26.90
CA ALA A 465 28.63 -25.05 27.31
C ALA A 465 28.55 -26.28 26.38
N LEU A 466 29.29 -26.26 25.28
CA LEU A 466 29.36 -27.35 24.30
C LEU A 466 30.50 -28.33 24.66
N ASP A 467 30.39 -29.55 24.13
CA ASP A 467 31.41 -30.59 24.34
C ASP A 467 32.69 -30.19 23.60
N ASP A 468 33.85 -30.25 24.28
CA ASP A 468 35.16 -29.90 23.72
C ASP A 468 35.50 -30.75 22.47
N THR A 469 34.96 -31.96 22.33
CA THR A 469 35.17 -32.82 21.16
C THR A 469 34.56 -32.26 19.86
N LEU A 470 33.59 -31.35 19.94
CA LEU A 470 33.06 -30.66 18.76
C LEU A 470 34.08 -29.72 18.11
N PHE A 471 34.98 -29.13 18.90
CA PHE A 471 36.00 -28.21 18.41
C PHE A 471 37.18 -28.91 17.72
N ASP A 472 37.31 -30.23 17.86
CA ASP A 472 38.25 -31.01 17.08
C ASP A 472 37.86 -31.15 15.61
N THR A 473 36.60 -30.93 15.28
CA THR A 473 36.02 -31.12 13.95
C THR A 473 35.59 -29.82 13.25
N VAL A 474 35.39 -28.72 14.00
CA VAL A 474 34.91 -27.43 13.48
C VAL A 474 35.82 -26.30 13.90
N GLU A 475 36.45 -25.62 12.92
CA GLU A 475 37.28 -24.44 13.19
C GLU A 475 36.40 -23.18 13.32
N LEU A 476 36.14 -22.75 14.56
CA LEU A 476 35.39 -21.55 14.87
C LEU A 476 36.31 -20.32 14.94
N THR A 477 36.59 -19.71 13.79
CA THR A 477 37.39 -18.48 13.71
C THR A 477 36.74 -17.32 14.47
N GLU A 478 37.56 -16.33 14.86
CA GLU A 478 37.08 -15.10 15.49
C GLU A 478 36.05 -14.37 14.58
N ASP A 479 36.35 -14.27 13.28
CA ASP A 479 35.44 -13.70 12.28
C ASP A 479 34.09 -14.42 12.24
N LEU A 480 34.09 -15.74 12.20
CA LEU A 480 32.84 -16.51 12.16
C LEU A 480 31.99 -16.32 13.42
N ARG A 481 32.64 -16.26 14.61
CA ARG A 481 31.95 -16.00 15.89
C ARG A 481 31.32 -14.60 15.93
N LEU A 482 32.08 -13.59 15.47
CA LEU A 482 31.57 -12.21 15.38
C LEU A 482 30.41 -12.10 14.40
N ARG A 483 30.53 -12.68 13.21
CA ARG A 483 29.46 -12.69 12.18
C ARG A 483 28.21 -13.42 12.67
N TRP A 484 28.35 -14.52 13.39
CA TRP A 484 27.26 -15.24 14.04
C TRP A 484 26.51 -14.32 15.02
N MET A 485 27.20 -13.68 15.95
CA MET A 485 26.59 -12.82 16.97
C MET A 485 25.90 -11.60 16.35
N ARG A 486 26.54 -10.97 15.37
CA ARG A 486 25.94 -9.85 14.60
C ARG A 486 24.67 -10.28 13.87
N GLY A 487 24.71 -11.41 13.18
CA GLY A 487 23.56 -11.95 12.47
C GLY A 487 22.41 -12.34 13.41
N LEU A 488 22.68 -12.84 14.61
CA LEU A 488 21.66 -13.10 15.63
C LEU A 488 20.93 -11.82 16.06
N LEU A 489 21.69 -10.77 16.39
CA LEU A 489 21.13 -9.49 16.82
C LEU A 489 20.24 -8.88 15.71
N GLU A 490 20.69 -8.93 14.45
CA GLU A 490 19.90 -8.41 13.34
C GLU A 490 18.63 -9.24 13.07
N GLN A 491 18.67 -10.56 13.26
CA GLN A 491 17.46 -11.39 13.19
C GLN A 491 16.48 -11.07 14.32
N VAL A 492 16.96 -10.83 15.54
CA VAL A 492 16.09 -10.40 16.65
C VAL A 492 15.43 -9.06 16.35
N ARG A 493 16.23 -8.10 15.85
CA ARG A 493 15.70 -6.79 15.41
C ARG A 493 14.64 -6.94 14.34
N GLU A 494 14.93 -7.67 13.29
CA GLU A 494 14.01 -7.84 12.14
C GLU A 494 12.67 -8.48 12.52
N ARG A 495 12.65 -9.31 13.57
CA ARG A 495 11.42 -9.95 14.08
C ARG A 495 10.61 -9.08 15.04
N GLY A 496 11.07 -7.86 15.32
CA GLY A 496 10.39 -6.92 16.22
C GLY A 496 10.89 -6.97 17.67
N GLY A 497 12.03 -7.63 17.93
CA GLY A 497 12.60 -7.79 19.25
C GLY A 497 13.19 -6.51 19.87
N ILE A 498 12.66 -5.33 19.53
CA ILE A 498 13.04 -4.03 20.09
C ILE A 498 12.11 -3.69 21.24
N ASN A 499 12.67 -3.30 22.39
CA ASN A 499 11.89 -2.94 23.56
C ASN A 499 11.14 -1.63 23.34
N SER A 500 9.94 -1.52 23.92
CA SER A 500 9.12 -0.28 23.89
C SER A 500 8.30 -0.15 25.17
N PRO A 501 8.08 1.06 25.68
CA PRO A 501 7.27 1.29 26.89
C PRO A 501 5.87 0.69 26.82
N LEU A 502 5.23 0.68 25.65
CA LEU A 502 3.89 0.12 25.43
C LEU A 502 3.87 -1.42 25.39
N LEU A 503 5.02 -2.07 25.28
CA LEU A 503 5.13 -3.53 25.26
C LEU A 503 5.41 -4.13 26.65
N LYS A 504 5.56 -3.31 27.72
CA LYS A 504 5.94 -3.77 29.05
C LYS A 504 5.04 -4.90 29.59
N SER A 505 3.73 -4.73 29.52
CA SER A 505 2.77 -5.76 30.00
C SER A 505 2.74 -6.99 29.10
N TYR A 506 3.00 -6.82 27.81
CA TYR A 506 3.12 -7.89 26.85
C TYR A 506 4.34 -8.77 27.15
N LEU A 507 5.50 -8.17 27.36
CA LEU A 507 6.73 -8.89 27.70
C LEU A 507 6.63 -9.60 29.05
N ALA A 508 6.04 -8.96 30.08
CA ALA A 508 5.87 -9.56 31.41
C ALA A 508 5.00 -10.83 31.41
N ASP A 509 4.00 -10.92 30.52
CA ASP A 509 3.10 -12.08 30.35
C ASP A 509 3.54 -12.95 29.13
N ASP A 510 4.83 -13.24 29.03
CA ASP A 510 5.40 -14.11 27.99
C ASP A 510 4.88 -13.79 26.59
N ALA A 511 4.90 -12.53 26.23
CA ALA A 511 4.45 -12.01 24.94
C ALA A 511 3.06 -12.53 24.52
N ASN A 512 2.14 -12.58 25.44
CA ASN A 512 0.75 -12.97 25.23
C ASN A 512 0.01 -11.91 24.41
N SER A 513 -0.41 -12.26 23.19
CA SER A 513 -1.06 -11.34 22.24
C SER A 513 -2.33 -10.68 22.80
N TRP A 514 -3.02 -11.31 23.76
CA TRP A 514 -4.17 -10.70 24.43
C TRP A 514 -3.83 -9.36 25.10
N ARG A 515 -2.59 -9.20 25.63
CA ARG A 515 -2.14 -7.95 26.25
C ARG A 515 -2.12 -6.77 25.29
N LEU A 516 -1.96 -7.03 23.99
CA LEU A 516 -1.99 -5.99 22.94
C LEU A 516 -3.40 -5.68 22.43
N HIS A 517 -4.36 -6.59 22.65
CA HIS A 517 -5.70 -6.46 22.08
C HIS A 517 -6.77 -5.99 23.08
N ASN A 518 -6.44 -5.94 24.36
CA ASN A 518 -7.40 -5.52 25.38
C ASN A 518 -7.71 -4.01 25.32
N ARG A 519 -8.81 -3.61 25.99
CA ARG A 519 -9.29 -2.21 25.98
C ARG A 519 -8.27 -1.20 26.56
N TYR A 520 -7.42 -1.63 27.47
CA TYR A 520 -6.42 -0.75 28.11
C TYR A 520 -5.29 -0.47 27.15
N ALA A 521 -4.77 -1.49 26.48
CA ALA A 521 -3.75 -1.33 25.44
C ALA A 521 -4.24 -0.40 24.31
N LYS A 522 -5.48 -0.56 23.86
CA LYS A 522 -6.10 0.33 22.87
C LYS A 522 -6.22 1.78 23.37
N ALA A 523 -6.62 1.97 24.62
CA ALA A 523 -6.69 3.31 25.24
C ALA A 523 -5.31 3.95 25.40
N ASP A 524 -4.25 3.14 25.56
CA ASP A 524 -2.86 3.58 25.58
C ASP A 524 -2.28 3.85 24.17
N GLY A 525 -3.04 3.52 23.13
CA GLY A 525 -2.68 3.76 21.75
C GLY A 525 -1.92 2.60 21.08
N VAL A 526 -1.94 1.39 21.64
CA VAL A 526 -1.35 0.21 21.00
C VAL A 526 -2.13 -0.13 19.72
N PRO A 527 -1.44 -0.32 18.56
CA PRO A 527 -2.10 -0.69 17.32
C PRO A 527 -2.69 -2.09 17.39
N SER A 528 -3.67 -2.38 16.53
CA SER A 528 -4.17 -3.74 16.36
C SER A 528 -3.19 -4.55 15.52
N PHE A 529 -2.86 -5.76 15.97
CA PHE A 529 -2.04 -6.71 15.24
C PHE A 529 -2.91 -7.85 14.71
N PRO A 530 -2.69 -8.35 13.48
CA PRO A 530 -3.31 -9.58 13.02
C PRO A 530 -2.79 -10.79 13.83
N LYS A 531 -3.46 -11.92 13.74
CA LYS A 531 -3.01 -13.17 14.40
C LYS A 531 -1.59 -13.51 13.90
N GLY A 532 -0.68 -13.80 14.82
CA GLY A 532 0.73 -14.05 14.51
C GLY A 532 1.53 -12.83 14.04
N GLY A 533 0.95 -11.62 14.09
CA GLY A 533 1.56 -10.38 13.62
C GLY A 533 2.13 -9.48 14.70
N ALA A 534 2.11 -9.90 15.95
CA ALA A 534 2.73 -9.17 17.05
C ALA A 534 4.27 -9.25 16.99
N PRO A 535 5.01 -8.28 17.60
CA PRO A 535 6.45 -8.36 17.73
C PRO A 535 6.89 -9.66 18.40
N GLU A 536 7.92 -10.31 17.85
CA GLU A 536 8.41 -11.61 18.31
C GLU A 536 9.74 -11.45 19.05
N PHE A 537 9.85 -12.15 20.20
CA PHE A 537 11.01 -12.04 21.10
C PHE A 537 11.63 -13.41 21.40
N PRO A 538 12.96 -13.51 21.47
CA PRO A 538 13.65 -14.71 21.97
C PRO A 538 13.32 -14.94 23.45
N ARG A 539 13.07 -16.20 23.82
CA ARG A 539 12.74 -16.60 25.17
C ARG A 539 13.49 -17.85 25.63
N SER A 540 13.99 -17.83 26.86
CA SER A 540 14.47 -19.00 27.58
C SER A 540 13.52 -19.33 28.74
N GLY A 541 13.44 -20.62 29.12
CA GLY A 541 12.65 -21.07 30.25
C GLY A 541 11.69 -22.22 29.92
N PRO A 542 10.80 -22.59 30.82
CA PRO A 542 9.88 -23.73 30.67
C PRO A 542 9.00 -23.63 29.42
N THR A 543 8.58 -24.77 28.87
CA THR A 543 7.62 -24.82 27.77
C THR A 543 6.29 -24.23 28.21
N LEU A 544 5.70 -23.39 27.36
CA LEU A 544 4.42 -22.72 27.60
C LEU A 544 3.24 -23.47 26.97
N ASN A 545 2.06 -23.26 27.51
CA ASN A 545 0.81 -23.74 26.92
C ASN A 545 0.52 -23.05 25.60
N ASP A 546 -0.29 -23.68 24.75
CA ASP A 546 -0.66 -23.25 23.41
C ASP A 546 -1.60 -22.03 23.45
N VAL A 547 -0.99 -20.85 23.54
CA VAL A 547 -1.66 -19.54 23.46
C VAL A 547 -0.92 -18.74 22.37
N ASP A 548 -1.62 -17.88 21.63
CA ASP A 548 -0.98 -17.00 20.64
C ASP A 548 0.01 -16.03 21.35
N ARG A 549 1.29 -16.29 21.11
CA ARG A 549 2.43 -15.58 21.73
C ARG A 549 3.46 -15.19 20.68
N GLY A 550 3.97 -13.98 20.76
CA GLY A 550 5.09 -13.52 19.95
C GLY A 550 6.45 -13.97 20.53
N LEU A 551 6.70 -15.27 20.53
CA LEU A 551 7.92 -15.85 21.12
C LEU A 551 8.61 -16.82 20.19
N THR A 552 9.97 -16.78 20.23
CA THR A 552 10.82 -17.84 19.68
C THR A 552 11.59 -18.51 20.83
N PRO A 553 11.28 -19.79 21.16
CA PRO A 553 12.01 -20.53 22.18
C PRO A 553 13.48 -20.76 21.79
N LEU A 554 14.44 -20.35 22.63
CA LEU A 554 15.87 -20.51 22.38
C LEU A 554 16.34 -21.96 22.56
N GLY A 555 15.75 -22.70 23.49
CA GLY A 555 16.09 -24.10 23.77
C GLY A 555 15.51 -25.10 22.77
N SER A 556 14.83 -24.69 21.73
CA SER A 556 14.23 -25.56 20.72
C SER A 556 15.20 -25.80 19.56
N ALA A 557 15.65 -27.05 19.37
CA ALA A 557 16.45 -27.44 18.22
C ALA A 557 15.75 -27.20 16.86
N ARG A 558 14.41 -27.16 16.85
CA ARG A 558 13.59 -26.87 15.67
C ARG A 558 13.37 -25.36 15.47
N GLY A 559 13.85 -24.52 16.41
CA GLY A 559 13.69 -23.07 16.35
C GLY A 559 14.51 -22.47 15.21
N ARG A 560 14.02 -21.36 14.64
CA ARG A 560 14.69 -20.66 13.53
C ARG A 560 16.12 -20.25 13.86
N TYR A 561 16.36 -19.75 15.08
CA TYR A 561 17.70 -19.35 15.53
C TYR A 561 18.64 -20.56 15.64
N ALA A 562 18.14 -21.71 16.15
CA ALA A 562 18.95 -22.92 16.27
C ALA A 562 19.34 -23.50 14.89
N ARG A 563 18.38 -23.57 13.96
CA ARG A 563 18.68 -24.02 12.58
C ARG A 563 19.69 -23.11 11.89
N TRP A 564 19.54 -21.81 12.01
CA TRP A 564 20.47 -20.87 11.41
C TRP A 564 21.85 -20.92 12.06
N THR A 565 21.92 -20.94 13.39
CA THR A 565 23.18 -21.09 14.15
C THR A 565 23.88 -22.38 13.77
N GLY A 566 23.17 -23.51 13.68
CA GLY A 566 23.71 -24.78 13.24
C GLY A 566 24.38 -24.69 11.86
N LYS A 567 23.72 -24.02 10.90
CA LYS A 567 24.30 -23.78 9.56
C LYS A 567 25.55 -22.88 9.58
N VAL A 568 25.51 -21.80 10.37
CA VAL A 568 26.63 -20.84 10.45
C VAL A 568 27.84 -21.46 11.11
N LEU A 569 27.67 -22.17 12.23
CA LEU A 569 28.74 -22.73 13.02
C LEU A 569 29.13 -24.16 12.60
N GLY A 570 28.37 -24.81 11.71
CA GLY A 570 28.62 -26.20 11.30
C GLY A 570 28.35 -27.23 12.41
N ILE A 571 27.43 -26.93 13.36
CA ILE A 571 27.13 -27.78 14.51
C ILE A 571 25.68 -28.30 14.44
N SER A 572 25.38 -29.32 15.26
CA SER A 572 24.03 -29.84 15.32
C SER A 572 23.02 -28.79 15.81
N THR A 573 21.76 -28.89 15.42
CA THR A 573 20.69 -27.95 15.88
C THR A 573 20.46 -28.06 17.40
N HIS A 574 20.81 -29.19 18.02
CA HIS A 574 20.71 -29.38 19.47
C HIS A 574 21.81 -28.60 20.21
N ASP A 575 23.03 -28.68 19.72
CA ASP A 575 24.18 -27.92 20.25
C ASP A 575 23.95 -26.42 19.98
N ALA A 576 23.46 -26.07 18.83
CA ALA A 576 23.08 -24.71 18.50
C ALA A 576 22.03 -24.13 19.48
N ALA A 577 21.01 -24.89 19.90
CA ALA A 577 20.03 -24.45 20.89
C ALA A 577 20.68 -24.24 22.29
N THR A 578 21.64 -25.07 22.64
CA THR A 578 22.43 -24.92 23.88
C THR A 578 23.28 -23.66 23.82
N ALA A 579 24.06 -23.47 22.75
CA ALA A 579 24.86 -22.27 22.51
C ALA A 579 24.04 -20.99 22.54
N LEU A 580 22.86 -20.98 21.90
CA LEU A 580 21.95 -19.83 21.89
C LEU A 580 21.50 -19.42 23.30
N THR A 581 21.14 -20.39 24.15
CA THR A 581 20.73 -20.08 25.53
C THR A 581 21.88 -19.40 26.31
N GLY A 582 23.11 -19.84 26.08
CA GLY A 582 24.33 -19.21 26.59
C GLY A 582 24.55 -17.80 26.02
N ALA A 583 24.47 -17.66 24.69
CA ALA A 583 24.70 -16.40 24.00
C ALA A 583 23.73 -15.29 24.43
N PHE A 584 22.44 -15.58 24.50
CA PHE A 584 21.46 -14.57 24.92
C PHE A 584 21.63 -14.16 26.40
N ARG A 585 22.00 -15.08 27.25
CA ARG A 585 22.33 -14.76 28.64
C ARG A 585 23.61 -13.92 28.74
N ALA A 586 24.65 -14.24 28.02
CA ALA A 586 25.90 -13.47 28.00
C ALA A 586 25.67 -12.05 27.43
N LEU A 587 24.94 -11.92 26.33
CA LEU A 587 24.54 -10.62 25.75
C LEU A 587 23.71 -9.78 26.72
N ALA A 588 22.84 -10.40 27.53
CA ALA A 588 22.06 -9.70 28.55
C ALA A 588 22.93 -9.25 29.73
N ASN A 589 23.88 -10.08 30.17
CA ASN A 589 24.86 -9.73 31.22
C ASN A 589 25.76 -8.56 30.77
N ALA A 590 26.08 -8.49 29.50
CA ALA A 590 26.85 -7.41 28.90
C ALA A 590 26.01 -6.18 28.51
N GLU A 591 24.75 -6.13 28.90
CA GLU A 591 23.81 -5.04 28.62
C GLU A 591 23.62 -4.74 27.12
N VAL A 592 23.94 -5.69 26.23
CA VAL A 592 23.62 -5.63 24.80
C VAL A 592 22.13 -5.91 24.58
N LEU A 593 21.56 -6.81 25.39
CA LEU A 593 20.13 -7.10 25.45
C LEU A 593 19.55 -6.78 26.83
N THR A 594 18.28 -6.45 26.89
CA THR A 594 17.52 -6.37 28.14
C THR A 594 16.87 -7.71 28.42
N ALA A 595 17.13 -8.29 29.61
CA ALA A 595 16.44 -9.50 30.09
C ALA A 595 15.19 -9.08 30.89
N VAL A 596 14.03 -9.59 30.50
CA VAL A 596 12.75 -9.36 31.19
C VAL A 596 12.29 -10.69 31.77
N SER A 597 12.22 -10.77 33.12
CA SER A 597 11.65 -11.92 33.83
C SER A 597 10.15 -11.97 33.63
N THR A 598 9.59 -13.14 33.31
CA THR A 598 8.17 -13.33 33.01
C THR A 598 7.42 -13.95 34.19
N GLU A 599 6.10 -13.81 34.20
CA GLU A 599 5.20 -14.36 35.23
C GLU A 599 5.29 -15.90 35.34
N THR A 600 5.67 -16.59 34.27
CA THR A 600 5.81 -18.06 34.22
C THR A 600 7.20 -18.57 34.61
N GLY A 601 8.12 -17.71 35.01
CA GLY A 601 9.50 -18.04 35.39
C GLY A 601 10.45 -18.19 34.18
N GLY A 602 10.07 -17.70 33.01
CA GLY A 602 10.94 -17.57 31.84
C GLY A 602 11.67 -16.22 31.79
N THR A 603 12.53 -16.05 30.81
CA THR A 603 13.23 -14.80 30.52
C THR A 603 13.08 -14.46 29.03
N ILE A 604 12.56 -13.29 28.73
CA ILE A 604 12.49 -12.72 27.39
C ILE A 604 13.69 -11.79 27.20
N TYR A 605 14.27 -11.83 26.02
CA TYR A 605 15.37 -10.96 25.64
C TYR A 605 14.89 -9.95 24.59
N ALA A 606 15.21 -8.67 24.82
CA ALA A 606 14.82 -7.57 23.93
C ALA A 606 16.01 -6.64 23.68
N ILE A 607 16.08 -6.07 22.49
CA ILE A 607 17.09 -5.07 22.14
C ILE A 607 16.67 -3.72 22.74
N PRO A 608 17.53 -3.05 23.54
CA PRO A 608 17.28 -1.67 23.96
C PRO A 608 17.17 -0.75 22.74
N PRO A 609 16.15 0.13 22.65
CA PRO A 609 15.99 1.01 21.49
C PRO A 609 17.17 1.99 21.29
N GLU A 610 17.95 2.26 22.34
CA GLU A 610 19.20 3.06 22.29
C GLU A 610 20.28 2.38 21.45
N ARG A 611 20.26 1.05 21.38
CA ARG A 611 21.22 0.24 20.65
C ARG A 611 20.90 0.09 19.17
N VAL A 612 19.70 0.44 18.73
CA VAL A 612 19.34 0.41 17.31
C VAL A 612 19.61 1.77 16.69
N ILE A 613 20.64 1.83 15.86
CA ILE A 613 21.12 3.04 15.23
C ILE A 613 20.71 3.08 13.76
N LEU A 614 20.22 4.21 13.34
CA LEU A 614 19.73 4.48 12.00
C LEU A 614 20.72 5.36 11.25
N ARG A 615 21.03 4.99 10.03
CA ARG A 615 21.93 5.74 9.13
C ARG A 615 21.27 5.94 7.78
N ARG A 616 21.62 7.05 7.16
CA ARG A 616 21.34 7.31 5.75
C ARG A 616 22.47 6.78 4.91
N GLU A 617 22.16 6.19 3.76
CA GLU A 617 23.13 5.79 2.76
C GLU A 617 22.83 6.48 1.42
N ASP A 618 23.85 7.05 0.75
CA ASP A 618 23.68 7.69 -0.55
C ASP A 618 23.51 6.66 -1.68
N ASN A 619 24.07 5.48 -1.52
CA ASN A 619 23.97 4.34 -2.44
C ASN A 619 23.34 3.16 -1.70
N PRO A 620 22.01 3.13 -1.53
CA PRO A 620 21.38 2.12 -0.71
C PRO A 620 21.62 0.72 -1.27
N ARG A 621 22.09 -0.16 -0.40
CA ARG A 621 22.29 -1.58 -0.67
C ARG A 621 21.66 -2.40 0.44
N MET A 622 21.29 -3.63 0.15
CA MET A 622 20.81 -4.58 1.16
C MET A 622 21.39 -5.96 0.91
N LEU A 623 21.28 -6.81 1.90
CA LEU A 623 21.56 -8.22 1.74
C LEU A 623 20.32 -8.90 1.15
N LEU A 624 20.55 -9.65 0.08
CA LEU A 624 19.54 -10.43 -0.62
C LEU A 624 19.99 -11.89 -0.66
N CYS A 625 19.09 -12.81 -0.32
CA CYS A 625 19.38 -14.23 -0.54
C CYS A 625 19.30 -14.56 -2.04
N GLY A 626 20.34 -15.19 -2.59
CA GLY A 626 20.39 -15.58 -4.00
C GLY A 626 19.31 -16.59 -4.40
N THR A 627 18.76 -17.35 -3.44
CA THR A 627 17.77 -18.41 -3.70
C THR A 627 16.34 -17.94 -3.42
N CYS A 628 16.03 -17.55 -2.18
CA CYS A 628 14.65 -17.23 -1.78
C CYS A 628 14.33 -15.74 -1.85
N HIS A 629 15.26 -14.89 -2.27
CA HIS A 629 15.14 -13.44 -2.32
C HIS A 629 14.77 -12.77 -0.98
N ALA A 630 14.98 -13.44 0.15
CA ALA A 630 14.81 -12.80 1.45
C ALA A 630 15.75 -11.61 1.57
N GLN A 631 15.22 -10.49 2.02
CA GLN A 631 15.92 -9.22 2.13
C GLN A 631 16.26 -8.94 3.59
N LEU A 632 17.46 -8.49 3.85
CA LEU A 632 17.91 -8.00 5.16
C LEU A 632 18.54 -6.62 4.98
N GLY A 633 17.84 -5.59 5.44
CA GLY A 633 18.34 -4.22 5.42
C GLY A 633 19.14 -3.93 6.69
N VAL A 634 20.41 -3.64 6.50
CA VAL A 634 21.38 -3.31 7.56
C VAL A 634 22.35 -2.26 7.04
N ASP A 635 23.10 -1.62 7.95
CA ASP A 635 24.14 -0.67 7.58
C ASP A 635 25.31 -1.33 6.83
N GLU A 636 26.18 -0.50 6.26
CA GLU A 636 27.31 -0.95 5.43
C GLU A 636 28.21 -1.94 6.16
N ARG A 637 28.56 -1.68 7.42
CA ARG A 637 29.41 -2.56 8.22
C ARG A 637 28.79 -3.95 8.40
N ASN A 638 27.54 -4.03 8.86
CA ASN A 638 26.87 -5.32 9.05
C ASN A 638 26.62 -6.01 7.71
N ARG A 639 26.42 -5.27 6.64
CA ARG A 639 26.28 -5.82 5.29
C ARG A 639 27.55 -6.53 4.81
N GLU A 640 28.70 -5.94 5.04
CA GLU A 640 30.01 -6.58 4.73
C GLU A 640 30.24 -7.84 5.58
N LEU A 641 29.98 -7.75 6.89
CA LEU A 641 30.17 -8.88 7.81
C LEU A 641 29.20 -10.04 7.54
N LEU A 642 27.94 -9.75 7.17
CA LEU A 642 26.91 -10.79 7.02
C LEU A 642 26.82 -11.34 5.59
N ALA A 643 27.51 -10.75 4.60
CA ALA A 643 27.58 -11.29 3.25
C ALA A 643 28.25 -12.67 3.25
N GLY A 644 27.71 -13.62 2.48
CA GLY A 644 28.17 -15.01 2.42
C GLY A 644 27.68 -15.89 3.56
N LEU A 645 26.97 -15.36 4.56
CA LEU A 645 26.32 -16.20 5.57
C LEU A 645 25.09 -16.93 5.02
N PRO A 646 24.75 -18.11 5.57
CA PRO A 646 23.51 -18.81 5.24
C PRO A 646 22.28 -17.94 5.41
N CYS A 647 21.31 -18.10 4.53
CA CYS A 647 20.02 -17.40 4.61
C CYS A 647 19.29 -17.69 5.93
N PRO A 648 18.75 -16.67 6.63
CA PRO A 648 18.01 -16.88 7.87
C PRO A 648 16.60 -17.45 7.67
N THR A 649 16.12 -17.55 6.44
CA THR A 649 14.83 -18.15 6.13
C THR A 649 14.88 -19.67 6.39
N PRO A 650 13.97 -20.22 7.22
CA PRO A 650 13.93 -21.65 7.48
C PRO A 650 13.83 -22.48 6.20
N GLY A 651 14.63 -23.54 6.09
CA GLY A 651 14.66 -24.44 4.93
C GLY A 651 15.19 -23.82 3.64
N CYS A 652 15.76 -22.61 3.65
CA CYS A 652 16.45 -22.06 2.48
C CYS A 652 17.94 -22.41 2.50
N PRO A 653 18.50 -23.05 1.45
CA PRO A 653 19.93 -23.39 1.39
C PRO A 653 20.80 -22.22 0.91
N GLY A 654 20.19 -21.13 0.46
CA GLY A 654 20.91 -19.99 -0.13
C GLY A 654 21.74 -19.18 0.86
N GLU A 655 22.56 -18.31 0.33
CA GLU A 655 23.44 -17.39 1.05
C GLU A 655 23.05 -15.93 0.79
N LEU A 656 23.40 -15.06 1.74
CA LEU A 656 23.19 -13.62 1.64
C LEU A 656 24.24 -12.97 0.74
N ARG A 657 23.80 -12.15 -0.22
CA ARG A 657 24.66 -11.38 -1.14
C ARG A 657 24.28 -9.92 -1.08
N THR A 658 25.25 -9.03 -1.22
CA THR A 658 25.00 -7.59 -1.30
C THR A 658 24.45 -7.23 -2.68
N ASP A 659 23.30 -6.57 -2.71
CA ASP A 659 22.68 -6.10 -3.93
C ASP A 659 22.25 -4.63 -3.82
N LYS A 660 22.10 -3.96 -4.96
CA LYS A 660 21.57 -2.60 -5.05
C LYS A 660 20.08 -2.61 -4.74
N VAL A 661 19.64 -1.59 -4.04
CA VAL A 661 18.21 -1.28 -3.94
C VAL A 661 17.83 -0.38 -5.11
N GLU A 662 17.00 -0.87 -6.00
CA GLU A 662 16.42 -0.03 -7.04
C GLU A 662 15.41 0.92 -6.41
N GLY A 663 15.53 2.21 -6.75
CA GLY A 663 14.58 3.22 -6.30
C GLY A 663 13.16 2.90 -6.82
N ASP A 664 12.19 2.97 -5.93
CA ASP A 664 10.78 2.80 -6.27
C ASP A 664 9.98 4.06 -5.93
N TYR A 665 8.71 4.08 -6.32
CA TYR A 665 7.77 5.14 -5.99
C TYR A 665 7.80 5.53 -4.50
N TYR A 666 7.97 4.56 -3.59
CA TYR A 666 7.95 4.83 -2.15
C TYR A 666 9.24 5.46 -1.64
N SER A 667 10.39 5.07 -2.18
CA SER A 667 11.67 5.73 -1.88
C SER A 667 11.65 7.20 -2.30
N GLU A 668 11.11 7.51 -3.47
CA GLU A 668 10.90 8.89 -3.94
C GLU A 668 9.90 9.64 -3.04
N LEU A 669 8.79 8.99 -2.66
CA LEU A 669 7.79 9.55 -1.76
C LEU A 669 8.40 9.97 -0.41
N TYR A 670 9.26 9.14 0.19
CA TYR A 670 9.87 9.40 1.50
C TYR A 670 11.01 10.43 1.43
N THR A 671 11.66 10.58 0.30
CA THR A 671 12.70 11.60 0.07
C THR A 671 12.14 12.96 -0.33
N SER A 672 10.87 13.03 -0.76
CA SER A 672 10.20 14.27 -1.16
C SER A 672 10.19 15.34 -0.05
N THR A 673 10.44 16.57 -0.43
CA THR A 673 10.41 17.72 0.50
C THR A 673 9.02 18.33 0.67
N ASN A 674 8.08 18.01 -0.22
CA ASN A 674 6.75 18.62 -0.23
C ASN A 674 5.84 18.01 0.86
N PRO A 675 5.17 18.83 1.68
CA PRO A 675 4.21 18.35 2.66
C PRO A 675 2.97 17.77 1.95
N ARG A 676 2.47 16.64 2.46
CA ARG A 676 1.29 15.95 1.94
C ARG A 676 0.27 15.75 3.03
N THR A 677 -0.27 16.86 3.51
CA THR A 677 -1.29 16.86 4.56
C THR A 677 -2.61 16.33 4.02
N ILE A 678 -3.07 15.19 4.55
CA ILE A 678 -4.37 14.61 4.21
C ILE A 678 -5.13 14.31 5.49
N VAL A 679 -6.24 15.00 5.69
CA VAL A 679 -7.22 14.73 6.74
C VAL A 679 -8.52 14.35 6.05
N ALA A 680 -8.82 13.05 6.03
CA ALA A 680 -9.98 12.50 5.37
C ALA A 680 -11.11 12.22 6.37
N ARG A 681 -12.35 12.59 6.03
CA ARG A 681 -13.55 12.30 6.81
C ARG A 681 -14.65 11.74 5.93
N GLU A 682 -15.48 10.87 6.52
CA GLU A 682 -16.69 10.42 5.85
C GLU A 682 -17.81 11.47 5.93
N HIS A 683 -18.58 11.56 4.87
CA HIS A 683 -19.79 12.37 4.81
C HIS A 683 -20.94 11.51 4.26
N THR A 684 -21.69 10.93 5.18
CA THR A 684 -22.74 9.97 4.84
C THR A 684 -24.03 10.29 5.61
N GLY A 685 -25.13 9.68 5.21
CA GLY A 685 -26.40 9.84 5.91
C GLY A 685 -26.43 9.25 7.32
N LEU A 686 -25.43 8.40 7.70
CA LEU A 686 -25.34 7.86 9.06
C LEU A 686 -24.65 8.82 10.04
N VAL A 687 -23.87 9.78 9.53
CA VAL A 687 -23.27 10.82 10.39
C VAL A 687 -24.38 11.73 10.92
N PRO A 688 -24.43 12.00 12.23
CA PRO A 688 -25.43 12.92 12.82
C PRO A 688 -25.46 14.27 12.11
N LYS A 689 -26.66 14.85 11.98
CA LYS A 689 -26.86 16.08 11.19
C LYS A 689 -25.95 17.24 11.63
N ASP A 690 -25.81 17.44 12.96
CA ASP A 690 -25.02 18.56 13.50
C ASP A 690 -23.51 18.35 13.23
N GLU A 691 -23.04 17.13 13.36
CA GLU A 691 -21.67 16.75 13.04
C GLU A 691 -21.39 16.90 11.54
N ARG A 692 -22.31 16.47 10.68
CA ARG A 692 -22.21 16.63 9.23
C ARG A 692 -22.14 18.10 8.82
N LEU A 693 -22.98 18.97 9.41
CA LEU A 693 -22.94 20.41 9.15
C LEU A 693 -21.64 21.05 9.68
N ALA A 694 -21.08 20.54 10.75
CA ALA A 694 -19.79 21.00 11.27
C ALA A 694 -18.65 20.59 10.31
N LEU A 695 -18.69 19.36 9.78
CA LEU A 695 -17.72 18.89 8.77
C LEU A 695 -17.80 19.70 7.48
N GLU A 696 -18.99 20.01 6.99
CA GLU A 696 -19.19 20.84 5.80
C GLU A 696 -18.60 22.23 5.97
N ARG A 697 -18.82 22.86 7.15
CA ARG A 697 -18.24 24.18 7.46
C ARG A 697 -16.71 24.13 7.56
N ALA A 698 -16.18 23.14 8.27
CA ALA A 698 -14.74 22.96 8.39
C ALA A 698 -14.05 22.69 7.04
N PHE A 699 -14.71 21.93 6.17
CA PHE A 699 -14.21 21.64 4.82
C PHE A 699 -14.27 22.86 3.90
N ARG A 700 -15.39 23.62 3.91
CA ARG A 700 -15.55 24.83 3.11
C ARG A 700 -14.52 25.91 3.48
N GLY A 701 -14.33 26.13 4.76
CA GLY A 701 -13.50 27.23 5.27
C GLY A 701 -14.22 28.58 5.24
N GLY A 702 -13.52 29.63 5.68
CA GLY A 702 -14.03 31.01 5.63
C GLY A 702 -14.41 31.60 6.99
N ASP A 703 -14.77 30.78 7.99
CA ASP A 703 -15.23 31.22 9.31
C ASP A 703 -14.24 30.85 10.44
N GLY A 704 -12.97 30.64 10.13
CA GLY A 704 -11.98 30.14 11.11
C GLY A 704 -12.12 28.65 11.44
N ALA A 705 -13.18 27.99 10.98
CA ALA A 705 -13.38 26.55 11.18
C ALA A 705 -12.37 25.69 10.37
N SER A 706 -11.86 26.22 9.28
CA SER A 706 -10.78 25.58 8.48
C SER A 706 -9.41 25.63 9.17
N ASP A 707 -9.26 26.49 10.18
CA ASP A 707 -8.00 26.68 10.92
C ASP A 707 -7.85 25.69 12.08
N ALA A 708 -8.86 24.84 12.29
CA ALA A 708 -8.76 23.75 13.24
C ALA A 708 -7.73 22.72 12.78
N PRO A 709 -6.85 22.24 13.67
CA PRO A 709 -5.79 21.30 13.32
C PRO A 709 -6.30 19.98 12.68
N ASN A 710 -7.52 19.58 12.99
CA ASN A 710 -8.20 18.40 12.48
C ASN A 710 -9.20 18.68 11.34
N ALA A 711 -9.22 19.92 10.80
CA ALA A 711 -10.12 20.27 9.71
C ALA A 711 -9.86 19.39 8.47
N PRO A 712 -10.90 18.77 7.89
CA PRO A 712 -10.73 17.89 6.73
C PRO A 712 -10.41 18.67 5.47
N ASN A 713 -9.54 18.09 4.63
CA ASN A 713 -9.32 18.53 3.26
C ASN A 713 -9.71 17.44 2.23
N VAL A 714 -10.12 16.27 2.71
CA VAL A 714 -10.72 15.21 1.89
C VAL A 714 -12.04 14.77 2.52
N LEU A 715 -13.12 14.89 1.78
CA LEU A 715 -14.43 14.31 2.16
C LEU A 715 -14.70 13.08 1.29
N VAL A 716 -14.99 11.96 1.92
CA VAL A 716 -15.48 10.77 1.23
C VAL A 716 -16.97 10.65 1.46
N ALA A 717 -17.75 10.90 0.39
CA ALA A 717 -19.19 11.06 0.47
C ALA A 717 -19.94 9.99 -0.33
N THR A 718 -21.15 9.69 0.12
CA THR A 718 -22.14 8.98 -0.67
C THR A 718 -22.85 9.95 -1.64
N PRO A 719 -23.73 9.49 -2.56
CA PRO A 719 -24.51 10.36 -3.44
C PRO A 719 -25.32 11.47 -2.76
N THR A 720 -25.39 11.50 -1.43
CA THR A 720 -26.01 12.60 -0.68
C THR A 720 -25.45 13.98 -1.01
N LEU A 721 -24.17 14.07 -1.42
CA LEU A 721 -23.56 15.31 -1.88
C LEU A 721 -23.70 15.56 -3.39
N GLU A 722 -24.43 14.72 -4.14
CA GLU A 722 -24.84 15.03 -5.53
C GLU A 722 -25.84 16.21 -5.57
N MET A 723 -26.64 16.34 -4.52
CA MET A 723 -27.66 17.36 -4.40
C MET A 723 -27.07 18.66 -3.82
N GLY A 724 -27.25 19.74 -4.46
CA GLY A 724 -27.03 21.18 -4.21
C GLY A 724 -26.44 21.73 -2.91
N ILE A 725 -25.70 20.96 -2.12
CA ILE A 725 -25.04 21.44 -0.93
C ILE A 725 -23.82 22.28 -1.32
N ASP A 726 -23.67 23.46 -0.76
CA ASP A 726 -22.50 24.31 -0.97
C ASP A 726 -21.35 23.82 -0.08
N ILE A 727 -20.35 23.23 -0.73
CA ILE A 727 -19.12 22.72 -0.10
C ILE A 727 -17.90 23.59 -0.42
N GLY A 728 -18.10 24.75 -1.05
CA GLY A 728 -17.03 25.64 -1.51
C GLY A 728 -16.42 25.20 -2.83
N ASP A 729 -15.31 25.82 -3.17
CA ASP A 729 -14.59 25.52 -4.40
C ASP A 729 -13.71 24.29 -4.29
N LEU A 730 -13.73 23.51 -5.34
CA LEU A 730 -12.94 22.31 -5.50
C LEU A 730 -12.23 22.36 -6.85
N SER A 731 -10.94 22.09 -6.86
CA SER A 731 -10.17 21.85 -8.09
C SER A 731 -10.27 20.40 -8.53
N THR A 732 -10.52 19.49 -7.59
CA THR A 732 -10.47 18.04 -7.84
C THR A 732 -11.68 17.31 -7.27
N VAL A 733 -12.22 16.41 -8.09
CA VAL A 733 -13.20 15.41 -7.68
C VAL A 733 -12.69 14.02 -8.03
N MET A 734 -12.82 13.09 -7.10
CA MET A 734 -12.48 11.68 -7.34
C MET A 734 -13.74 10.81 -7.26
N LEU A 735 -13.92 9.94 -8.23
CA LEU A 735 -14.99 8.96 -8.26
C LEU A 735 -14.39 7.59 -7.91
N ALA A 736 -14.65 7.11 -6.71
CA ALA A 736 -14.17 5.80 -6.25
C ALA A 736 -14.85 4.62 -6.98
N SER A 737 -15.91 4.93 -7.72
CA SER A 737 -16.55 4.07 -8.72
C SER A 737 -17.24 4.95 -9.76
N LEU A 738 -17.25 4.46 -11.00
CA LEU A 738 -17.95 5.16 -12.07
C LEU A 738 -19.47 5.01 -11.89
N PRO A 739 -20.24 6.10 -11.83
CA PRO A 739 -21.69 6.02 -11.72
C PRO A 739 -22.31 5.35 -12.95
N THR A 740 -23.44 4.73 -12.75
CA THR A 740 -24.16 3.99 -13.79
C THR A 740 -24.86 4.90 -14.82
N THR A 741 -25.22 6.13 -14.40
CA THR A 741 -25.96 7.09 -15.24
C THR A 741 -25.12 8.33 -15.57
N VAL A 742 -25.32 8.89 -16.76
CA VAL A 742 -24.73 10.15 -17.21
C VAL A 742 -25.09 11.30 -16.25
N ALA A 743 -26.33 11.36 -15.80
CA ALA A 743 -26.81 12.40 -14.89
C ALA A 743 -26.03 12.41 -13.57
N SER A 744 -25.86 11.26 -12.91
CA SER A 744 -25.04 11.15 -11.68
C SER A 744 -23.58 11.52 -11.94
N TYR A 745 -23.01 11.13 -13.08
CA TYR A 745 -21.64 11.51 -13.43
C TYR A 745 -21.50 13.04 -13.49
N VAL A 746 -22.33 13.70 -14.28
CA VAL A 746 -22.29 15.16 -14.46
C VAL A 746 -22.55 15.89 -13.12
N GLN A 747 -23.48 15.41 -12.28
CA GLN A 747 -23.75 16.03 -10.98
C GLN A 747 -22.57 15.91 -10.00
N ARG A 748 -21.84 14.80 -10.03
CA ARG A 748 -20.63 14.59 -9.18
C ARG A 748 -19.48 15.45 -9.68
N VAL A 749 -19.21 15.42 -10.98
CA VAL A 749 -18.10 16.12 -11.63
C VAL A 749 -18.29 17.64 -11.55
N GLY A 750 -19.49 18.14 -11.77
CA GLY A 750 -19.83 19.57 -11.70
C GLY A 750 -19.69 20.20 -10.31
N ARG A 751 -19.10 19.49 -9.33
CA ARG A 751 -18.67 20.05 -8.04
C ARG A 751 -17.29 20.72 -8.12
N ALA A 752 -16.47 20.36 -9.09
CA ALA A 752 -15.15 20.96 -9.29
C ALA A 752 -15.18 22.07 -10.34
N GLY A 753 -14.19 22.95 -10.29
CA GLY A 753 -13.94 23.98 -11.30
C GLY A 753 -14.92 25.14 -11.32
N ARG A 754 -15.67 25.39 -10.26
CA ARG A 754 -16.70 26.45 -10.24
C ARG A 754 -16.12 27.85 -10.28
N LEU A 755 -15.02 28.12 -9.59
CA LEU A 755 -14.37 29.41 -9.58
C LEU A 755 -13.47 29.61 -10.80
N THR A 756 -12.49 28.75 -10.94
CA THR A 756 -11.45 28.88 -11.95
C THR A 756 -11.90 28.36 -13.32
N GLY A 757 -12.90 27.48 -13.38
CA GLY A 757 -13.28 26.70 -14.57
C GLY A 757 -12.30 25.57 -14.90
N ASN A 758 -11.26 25.40 -14.09
CA ASN A 758 -10.28 24.32 -14.26
C ASN A 758 -10.59 23.23 -13.25
N SER A 759 -10.65 21.97 -13.68
CA SER A 759 -10.92 20.86 -12.80
C SER A 759 -10.20 19.58 -13.22
N LEU A 760 -9.85 18.78 -12.22
CA LEU A 760 -9.36 17.41 -12.39
C LEU A 760 -10.43 16.42 -11.87
N VAL A 761 -10.84 15.52 -12.71
CA VAL A 761 -11.72 14.41 -12.38
C VAL A 761 -10.93 13.11 -12.50
N LEU A 762 -10.72 12.43 -11.39
CA LEU A 762 -10.10 11.12 -11.36
C LEU A 762 -11.18 10.06 -11.08
N ALA A 763 -11.50 9.23 -12.07
CA ALA A 763 -12.50 8.18 -11.93
C ALA A 763 -11.87 6.79 -11.94
N PHE A 764 -12.20 5.99 -10.94
CA PHE A 764 -11.78 4.60 -10.88
C PHE A 764 -12.86 3.69 -11.49
N VAL A 765 -12.45 2.92 -12.49
CA VAL A 765 -13.32 1.99 -13.20
C VAL A 765 -13.06 0.58 -12.67
N GLN A 766 -14.09 -0.07 -12.17
CA GLN A 766 -13.99 -1.45 -11.71
C GLN A 766 -13.52 -2.36 -12.87
N GLY A 767 -12.58 -3.25 -12.58
CA GLY A 767 -11.98 -4.17 -13.56
C GLY A 767 -12.93 -5.26 -14.06
N ARG A 768 -14.24 -5.18 -13.75
CA ARG A 768 -15.24 -6.21 -14.12
C ARG A 768 -16.64 -5.62 -14.35
N GLY A 769 -17.51 -6.43 -14.96
CA GLY A 769 -18.93 -6.15 -15.11
C GLY A 769 -19.25 -5.13 -16.20
N ALA A 770 -20.51 -4.66 -16.22
CA ALA A 770 -21.07 -3.81 -17.27
C ALA A 770 -20.43 -2.43 -17.41
N ILE A 771 -19.63 -2.00 -16.43
CA ILE A 771 -18.96 -0.69 -16.43
C ILE A 771 -17.62 -0.74 -17.17
N LEU A 772 -16.95 -1.89 -17.21
CA LEU A 772 -15.65 -2.03 -17.86
C LEU A 772 -15.63 -1.59 -19.34
N PRO A 773 -16.60 -1.91 -20.19
CA PRO A 773 -16.62 -1.45 -21.58
C PRO A 773 -16.65 0.07 -21.72
N LYS A 774 -17.17 0.81 -20.73
CA LYS A 774 -17.22 2.27 -20.75
C LYS A 774 -15.81 2.90 -20.69
N LEU A 775 -14.81 2.16 -20.19
CA LEU A 775 -13.42 2.61 -20.17
C LEU A 775 -12.91 2.91 -21.60
N ASN A 776 -13.39 2.17 -22.59
CA ASN A 776 -13.01 2.35 -24.00
C ASN A 776 -13.88 3.39 -24.71
N GLN A 777 -14.99 3.84 -24.07
CA GLN A 777 -15.93 4.82 -24.62
C GLN A 777 -16.27 5.90 -23.59
N PRO A 778 -15.28 6.64 -23.04
CA PRO A 778 -15.51 7.58 -21.95
C PRO A 778 -16.50 8.70 -22.31
N LEU A 779 -16.51 9.16 -23.57
CA LEU A 779 -17.43 10.19 -24.03
C LEU A 779 -18.91 9.78 -23.92
N SER A 780 -19.23 8.49 -23.95
CA SER A 780 -20.58 7.99 -23.72
C SER A 780 -21.14 8.31 -22.34
N VAL A 781 -20.25 8.59 -21.39
CA VAL A 781 -20.61 8.96 -20.00
C VAL A 781 -20.36 10.45 -19.76
N ILE A 782 -19.24 11.00 -20.21
CA ILE A 782 -18.86 12.41 -19.98
C ILE A 782 -19.84 13.35 -20.72
N ALA A 783 -20.11 13.06 -21.99
CA ALA A 783 -21.00 13.85 -22.85
C ALA A 783 -22.23 13.04 -23.35
N GLY A 784 -22.57 11.99 -22.63
CA GLY A 784 -23.69 11.11 -23.00
C GLY A 784 -25.04 11.79 -22.83
N THR A 785 -26.04 11.24 -23.51
CA THR A 785 -27.41 11.74 -23.43
C THR A 785 -28.02 11.39 -22.08
N VAL A 786 -28.54 12.40 -21.38
CA VAL A 786 -29.35 12.20 -20.17
C VAL A 786 -30.74 11.74 -20.57
N ALA A 787 -31.05 10.48 -20.26
CA ALA A 787 -32.42 9.99 -20.48
C ALA A 787 -33.39 10.70 -19.54
N PRO A 788 -34.49 11.25 -20.05
CA PRO A 788 -35.51 11.82 -19.18
C PRO A 788 -36.07 10.74 -18.26
N PRO A 789 -36.51 11.11 -17.02
CA PRO A 789 -37.14 10.14 -16.14
C PRO A 789 -38.39 9.56 -16.80
N ALA A 790 -38.44 8.26 -16.91
CA ALA A 790 -39.56 7.54 -17.49
C ALA A 790 -40.30 6.77 -16.38
N ALA A 791 -41.63 6.86 -16.41
CA ALA A 791 -42.47 6.03 -15.58
C ALA A 791 -42.79 4.73 -16.34
N PHE A 792 -42.63 3.59 -15.68
CA PHE A 792 -43.06 2.32 -16.23
C PHE A 792 -44.56 2.20 -16.09
N LEU A 793 -45.28 2.69 -17.11
CA LEU A 793 -46.73 2.85 -17.12
C LEU A 793 -47.49 1.50 -17.00
N SER A 794 -46.87 0.39 -17.26
CA SER A 794 -47.47 -0.94 -17.13
C SER A 794 -47.20 -1.63 -15.77
N ALA A 795 -46.57 -0.93 -14.82
CA ALA A 795 -46.37 -1.46 -13.46
C ALA A 795 -47.69 -1.46 -12.67
N THR A 796 -48.39 -2.57 -12.69
CA THR A 796 -49.74 -2.75 -12.14
C THR A 796 -49.87 -2.27 -10.70
N GLU A 797 -48.91 -2.57 -9.84
CA GLU A 797 -48.93 -2.14 -8.44
C GLU A 797 -48.69 -0.65 -8.24
N ILE A 798 -47.89 -0.03 -9.09
CA ILE A 798 -47.71 1.45 -9.06
C ILE A 798 -48.97 2.12 -9.53
N LEU A 799 -49.56 1.67 -10.63
CA LEU A 799 -50.81 2.18 -11.14
C LEU A 799 -51.93 2.02 -10.13
N ARG A 800 -52.04 0.88 -9.49
CA ARG A 800 -53.03 0.62 -8.45
C ARG A 800 -52.87 1.58 -7.26
N ARG A 801 -51.68 1.80 -6.78
CA ARG A 801 -51.37 2.75 -5.69
C ARG A 801 -51.69 4.17 -6.09
N GLN A 802 -51.30 4.59 -7.29
CA GLN A 802 -51.55 5.95 -7.78
C GLN A 802 -53.06 6.19 -8.00
N THR A 803 -53.77 5.21 -8.57
CA THR A 803 -55.23 5.28 -8.75
C THR A 803 -55.93 5.32 -7.39
N THR A 804 -55.49 4.52 -6.44
CA THR A 804 -56.05 4.54 -5.07
C THR A 804 -55.80 5.89 -4.39
N ALA A 805 -54.57 6.41 -4.47
CA ALA A 805 -54.25 7.73 -3.92
C ALA A 805 -55.09 8.84 -4.57
N TYR A 806 -55.20 8.84 -5.91
CA TYR A 806 -56.02 9.77 -6.66
C TYR A 806 -57.50 9.69 -6.24
N LEU A 807 -58.05 8.50 -6.07
CA LEU A 807 -59.45 8.33 -5.62
C LEU A 807 -59.62 8.84 -4.17
N VAL A 808 -58.69 8.56 -3.28
CA VAL A 808 -58.72 9.04 -1.90
C VAL A 808 -58.70 10.57 -1.88
N ASP A 809 -57.84 11.21 -2.66
CA ASP A 809 -57.71 12.66 -2.72
C ASP A 809 -58.95 13.30 -3.38
N THR A 810 -59.44 12.75 -4.49
CA THR A 810 -60.59 13.29 -5.23
C THR A 810 -61.87 13.16 -4.44
N LEU A 811 -62.03 12.08 -3.67
CA LEU A 811 -63.20 11.82 -2.85
C LEU A 811 -63.08 12.44 -1.45
N ASN A 812 -61.96 13.09 -1.15
CA ASN A 812 -61.69 13.71 0.16
C ASN A 812 -61.81 12.71 1.32
N LEU A 813 -61.37 11.46 1.07
CA LEU A 813 -61.46 10.39 2.06
C LEU A 813 -60.31 10.50 3.09
N SER A 814 -60.67 10.62 4.36
CA SER A 814 -59.69 10.53 5.46
C SER A 814 -59.45 9.06 5.85
N LEU A 815 -58.38 8.80 6.57
CA LEU A 815 -58.05 7.48 7.09
C LEU A 815 -59.22 6.85 7.89
N ILE A 816 -60.05 7.67 8.54
CA ILE A 816 -61.24 7.23 9.26
C ILE A 816 -62.28 6.66 8.28
N HIS A 817 -62.45 7.24 7.12
CA HIS A 817 -63.36 6.75 6.09
C HIS A 817 -62.87 5.48 5.40
N ILE A 818 -61.55 5.27 5.37
CA ILE A 818 -60.95 4.07 4.78
C ILE A 818 -60.93 2.90 5.76
N SER A 819 -60.83 3.13 7.06
CA SER A 819 -60.74 2.07 8.06
C SER A 819 -62.10 1.61 8.61
N GLU A 820 -63.17 2.43 8.55
CA GLU A 820 -64.51 2.05 9.07
C GLU A 820 -65.44 1.29 8.12
N PRO A 821 -65.33 1.36 6.77
CA PRO A 821 -66.30 0.65 5.91
C PRO A 821 -66.35 -0.87 6.06
N THR A 822 -65.28 -1.45 6.56
CA THR A 822 -65.18 -2.91 6.71
C THR A 822 -65.98 -3.45 7.92
N ARG A 823 -66.45 -2.62 8.82
CA ARG A 823 -67.30 -3.04 9.96
C ARG A 823 -68.81 -2.91 9.69
N ARG A 824 -69.26 -2.18 8.66
CA ARG A 824 -70.68 -1.96 8.38
C ARG A 824 -71.28 -2.93 7.35
N TYR A 825 -70.52 -3.72 6.64
CA TYR A 825 -70.99 -4.70 5.66
C TYR A 825 -70.66 -6.15 5.99
N ALA A 826 -70.33 -6.44 7.25
CA ALA A 826 -70.17 -7.82 7.75
C ALA A 826 -71.37 -8.18 8.67
N ILE A 827 -72.64 -7.79 8.25
CA ILE A 827 -73.91 -8.37 8.78
C ILE A 827 -74.71 -8.82 7.56
#